data_de0586823ecf1ea21e47474e2bbf8f25
#
_entry.id   de0586823ecf1ea21e47474e2bbf8f25
#
_cell.length_a   1.000
_cell.length_b   1.000
_cell.length_c   1.000
_cell.angle_alpha   90.00
_cell.angle_beta   90.00
_cell.angle_gamma   90.00
#
_symmetry.space_group_name_H-M   'P 1'
#
loop_
_entity.id
_entity.type
_entity.pdbx_description
1 polymer ?
#
loop_
_entity_poly.entity_id
_entity_poly.type
_entity_poly.pdbx_seq_one_letter_code
_entity_poly.pdbx_strand_id
1 'polypeptide(L)'
;MHILKIIHGYPPQYNAGSEVYSQSICTELSKYHKVSVFTREENPYIPCFSIREEKINENLTLYLVNHPQGKDSYKHQKMDNVFTSLLENLQPDIAHIGHLNHLSTGLVDVLNQFKIPIIYTLHDFWLMCPRGQFLTRSIGEVKDNFQLCTHQDDRKCAIKCYKVYFSGVEDNELEDIKQWETWIHQRMKEIKKIVSKIDLFIAPSKYLKNRFEEDFYIPKEKIIYLDYGFPTKYLLPTQKITTNDPYTFGYIGTHIPAKGVNLLIEAFKKIEQPAILKIFGRDNGQSTKALRNMASSSKNRIDFLGEYMNQNLANDVFSKVDCIVVPSIWGENSPLVIHEAQACKIPVITADFGGMKEYVAHNVNGLLFKHRDINSLVEQLNFAISNPKKMKELGKIGYLYSKNGTIPDIENHCKKLESIYKSLMQEKYKLWRITLDTNPEDCNLSCTMCEEHSPFSKFIKEKLNGKRRRMPKEWLESIFQQAKALGVKEIIPSTMGEPLLYKHFAYIVELCYKYNIKMNLTTNGTFPKTTKKSVTEWAKLLVPITTDIKISWNGATAQTAQKIMLKINFEEALANVKDFIHIRNEYFTETGYKCRVTFQLTFMQNNMHELADIIALAAKLDVDRVKGHQLWTHFDEIKDLSMRHSPESILQWNEYVRQAYDAQEKYRKPNGEKVILENIIPLDVNELQEIPENYNCPFLEKELWISPTGKISPCCAPDEMRETLGDFGNIENDTIESVLNSKNYTNLITNYKQIPLCKTCNMRKP
;
A
#
# COMPACT_ATOMS: atom_id res chain seq x y z
N MET A 1 -10.57 6.51 17.34
CA MET A 1 -9.36 6.89 16.56
C MET A 1 -9.29 8.39 16.46
N HIS A 2 -8.07 8.92 16.35
CA HIS A 2 -7.84 10.30 15.96
C HIS A 2 -7.37 10.32 14.49
N ILE A 3 -8.21 10.81 13.59
CA ILE A 3 -7.97 10.84 12.15
C ILE A 3 -7.49 12.24 11.76
N LEU A 4 -6.35 12.34 11.07
CA LEU A 4 -5.87 13.59 10.49
C LEU A 4 -6.17 13.60 8.99
N LYS A 5 -7.07 14.48 8.56
CA LYS A 5 -7.32 14.76 7.14
C LYS A 5 -6.44 15.89 6.65
N ILE A 6 -5.77 15.73 5.51
CA ILE A 6 -4.94 16.76 4.87
C ILE A 6 -5.52 17.06 3.50
N ILE A 7 -5.90 18.31 3.26
CA ILE A 7 -6.49 18.75 1.99
C ILE A 7 -6.14 20.22 1.72
N HIS A 8 -5.89 20.56 0.48
CA HIS A 8 -5.41 21.89 0.04
C HIS A 8 -6.44 23.02 0.13
N GLY A 9 -7.68 22.72 0.41
CA GLY A 9 -8.79 23.64 0.60
C GLY A 9 -9.94 22.96 1.33
N TYR A 10 -10.82 23.73 1.98
CA TYR A 10 -11.96 23.21 2.71
C TYR A 10 -13.17 24.17 2.58
N PRO A 11 -14.41 23.65 2.46
CA PRO A 11 -15.59 24.49 2.40
C PRO A 11 -15.77 25.33 3.68
N PRO A 12 -16.37 26.55 3.61
CA PRO A 12 -17.02 27.12 2.44
C PRO A 12 -16.09 27.89 1.48
N GLN A 13 -14.85 28.20 1.85
CA GLN A 13 -13.95 29.03 1.02
C GLN A 13 -13.54 28.31 -0.28
N TYR A 14 -13.32 26.99 -0.21
CA TYR A 14 -12.95 26.14 -1.33
C TYR A 14 -14.03 25.08 -1.50
N ASN A 15 -14.73 25.10 -2.63
CA ASN A 15 -15.93 24.31 -2.86
C ASN A 15 -15.85 23.59 -4.22
N ALA A 16 -14.81 22.76 -4.42
CA ALA A 16 -14.70 21.86 -5.55
C ALA A 16 -14.89 20.39 -5.09
N GLY A 17 -14.87 19.44 -6.02
CA GLY A 17 -15.24 18.06 -5.72
C GLY A 17 -14.42 17.38 -4.62
N SER A 18 -13.08 17.60 -4.60
CA SER A 18 -12.19 17.03 -3.59
C SER A 18 -12.45 17.57 -2.18
N GLU A 19 -12.76 18.86 -2.09
CA GLU A 19 -13.03 19.56 -0.83
C GLU A 19 -14.41 19.18 -0.28
N VAL A 20 -15.43 19.14 -1.14
CA VAL A 20 -16.80 18.70 -0.79
C VAL A 20 -16.80 17.26 -0.30
N TYR A 21 -16.11 16.37 -1.00
CA TYR A 21 -15.92 14.99 -0.55
C TYR A 21 -15.20 14.92 0.79
N SER A 22 -14.10 15.67 0.96
CA SER A 22 -13.35 15.70 2.21
C SER A 22 -14.21 16.21 3.38
N GLN A 23 -15.02 17.25 3.18
CA GLN A 23 -15.97 17.72 4.18
C GLN A 23 -17.01 16.65 4.53
N SER A 24 -17.56 15.96 3.52
CA SER A 24 -18.58 14.93 3.74
C SER A 24 -18.06 13.77 4.58
N ILE A 25 -16.85 13.24 4.28
CA ILE A 25 -16.25 12.16 5.08
C ILE A 25 -15.85 12.63 6.48
N CYS A 26 -15.28 13.84 6.63
CA CYS A 26 -14.89 14.37 7.95
C CYS A 26 -16.11 14.58 8.85
N THR A 27 -17.19 15.11 8.30
CA THR A 27 -18.45 15.29 9.03
C THR A 27 -19.05 13.95 9.47
N GLU A 28 -19.04 12.95 8.60
CA GLU A 28 -19.58 11.62 8.94
C GLU A 28 -18.70 10.91 9.97
N LEU A 29 -17.38 10.88 9.76
CA LEU A 29 -16.42 10.24 10.68
C LEU A 29 -16.40 10.91 12.06
N SER A 30 -16.63 12.23 12.16
CA SER A 30 -16.65 12.96 13.42
C SER A 30 -17.78 12.56 14.36
N LYS A 31 -18.78 11.82 13.88
CA LYS A 31 -19.82 11.25 14.74
C LYS A 31 -19.28 10.18 15.72
N TYR A 32 -18.18 9.53 15.35
CA TYR A 32 -17.64 8.37 16.08
C TYR A 32 -16.16 8.50 16.42
N HIS A 33 -15.45 9.44 15.83
CA HIS A 33 -14.00 9.59 15.90
C HIS A 33 -13.60 11.04 16.09
N LYS A 34 -12.46 11.28 16.71
CA LYS A 34 -11.82 12.60 16.68
C LYS A 34 -11.23 12.83 15.28
N VAL A 35 -11.57 13.96 14.65
CA VAL A 35 -11.12 14.32 13.30
C VAL A 35 -10.47 15.69 13.35
N SER A 36 -9.23 15.76 12.93
CA SER A 36 -8.50 17.00 12.69
C SER A 36 -8.29 17.20 11.20
N VAL A 37 -8.55 18.38 10.69
CA VAL A 37 -8.34 18.71 9.28
C VAL A 37 -7.22 19.74 9.17
N PHE A 38 -6.11 19.39 8.51
CA PHE A 38 -5.07 20.34 8.15
C PHE A 38 -5.34 20.85 6.74
N THR A 39 -5.59 22.14 6.62
CA THR A 39 -5.94 22.80 5.36
C THR A 39 -5.36 24.20 5.31
N ARG A 40 -5.41 24.84 4.14
CA ARG A 40 -4.92 26.21 3.99
C ARG A 40 -6.04 27.25 4.03
N GLU A 41 -5.66 28.47 4.38
CA GLU A 41 -6.39 29.68 4.09
C GLU A 41 -5.47 30.70 3.39
N GLU A 42 -6.07 31.68 2.74
CA GLU A 42 -5.36 32.78 2.07
C GLU A 42 -5.86 34.08 2.64
N ASN A 43 -5.20 34.54 3.71
CA ASN A 43 -5.52 35.82 4.34
C ASN A 43 -4.28 36.74 4.28
N PRO A 44 -4.32 37.83 3.48
CA PRO A 44 -3.18 38.71 3.32
C PRO A 44 -2.87 39.55 4.59
N TYR A 45 -3.75 39.55 5.57
CA TYR A 45 -3.63 40.38 6.79
C TYR A 45 -3.02 39.60 7.98
N ILE A 46 -2.78 38.33 7.85
CA ILE A 46 -2.14 37.52 8.91
C ILE A 46 -0.81 36.92 8.42
N PRO A 47 0.15 36.61 9.32
CA PRO A 47 1.46 36.11 8.94
C PRO A 47 1.37 34.79 8.13
N CYS A 48 2.24 34.67 7.12
CA CYS A 48 2.38 33.42 6.38
C CYS A 48 2.80 32.28 7.31
N PHE A 49 2.24 31.09 7.11
CA PHE A 49 2.48 29.88 7.89
C PHE A 49 2.01 29.93 9.34
N SER A 50 1.26 30.96 9.78
CA SER A 50 0.52 30.88 11.04
C SER A 50 -0.62 29.89 10.92
N ILE A 51 -0.92 29.18 12.01
CA ILE A 51 -2.05 28.24 12.10
C ILE A 51 -3.16 28.88 12.93
N ARG A 52 -4.38 28.82 12.41
CA ARG A 52 -5.61 29.18 13.11
C ARG A 52 -6.41 27.90 13.34
N GLU A 53 -6.92 27.73 14.54
CA GLU A 53 -7.81 26.63 14.91
C GLU A 53 -9.27 27.08 14.80
N GLU A 54 -10.11 26.22 14.21
CA GLU A 54 -11.55 26.44 14.11
C GLU A 54 -12.31 25.14 14.47
N LYS A 55 -13.01 25.17 15.57
CA LYS A 55 -13.79 24.03 16.06
C LYS A 55 -15.17 24.00 15.38
N ILE A 56 -15.43 22.99 14.58
CA ILE A 56 -16.72 22.82 13.87
C ILE A 56 -17.75 22.11 14.75
N ASN A 57 -17.32 21.07 15.49
CA ASN A 57 -18.12 20.39 16.51
C ASN A 57 -17.19 19.76 17.56
N GLU A 58 -17.72 18.98 18.51
CA GLU A 58 -16.93 18.39 19.59
C GLU A 58 -15.75 17.53 19.11
N ASN A 59 -15.93 16.84 17.97
CA ASN A 59 -14.97 15.88 17.42
C ASN A 59 -14.30 16.36 16.12
N LEU A 60 -14.68 17.51 15.55
CA LEU A 60 -14.14 18.00 14.28
C LEU A 60 -13.53 19.39 14.47
N THR A 61 -12.23 19.47 14.24
CA THR A 61 -11.45 20.70 14.33
C THR A 61 -10.66 20.94 13.04
N LEU A 62 -10.71 22.16 12.52
CA LEU A 62 -9.89 22.62 11.39
C LEU A 62 -8.63 23.34 11.89
N TYR A 63 -7.50 23.03 11.31
CA TYR A 63 -6.21 23.73 11.48
C TYR A 63 -5.87 24.37 10.14
N LEU A 64 -6.13 25.68 10.04
CA LEU A 64 -5.98 26.46 8.82
C LEU A 64 -4.61 27.12 8.82
N VAL A 65 -3.72 26.66 7.95
CA VAL A 65 -2.41 27.28 7.76
C VAL A 65 -2.53 28.41 6.74
N ASN A 66 -2.13 29.63 7.13
CA ASN A 66 -2.15 30.76 6.21
C ASN A 66 -1.00 30.64 5.19
N HIS A 67 -1.34 30.38 3.94
CA HIS A 67 -0.39 30.24 2.86
C HIS A 67 -0.83 31.04 1.64
N PRO A 68 -0.56 32.37 1.61
CA PRO A 68 -0.79 33.19 0.43
C PRO A 68 0.10 32.69 -0.69
N GLN A 69 -0.50 32.48 -1.83
CA GLN A 69 0.04 31.80 -3.00
C GLN A 69 1.52 32.07 -3.30
N GLY A 70 2.35 31.01 -3.23
CA GLY A 70 3.50 30.89 -4.08
C GLY A 70 3.08 30.09 -5.33
N LYS A 71 3.00 30.73 -6.48
CA LYS A 71 2.73 30.00 -7.74
C LYS A 71 3.78 28.92 -7.89
N ASP A 72 3.34 27.68 -8.08
CA ASP A 72 4.15 26.55 -8.53
C ASP A 72 5.20 25.97 -7.56
N SER A 73 5.14 26.25 -6.27
CA SER A 73 5.93 25.52 -5.29
C SER A 73 5.18 24.26 -4.83
N TYR A 74 5.91 23.16 -4.72
CA TYR A 74 5.38 21.85 -4.28
C TYR A 74 5.94 21.43 -2.91
N LYS A 75 6.94 22.16 -2.39
CA LYS A 75 7.62 21.85 -1.13
C LYS A 75 8.00 23.12 -0.37
N HIS A 76 7.67 23.19 0.91
CA HIS A 76 7.88 24.34 1.77
C HIS A 76 8.38 23.94 3.13
N GLN A 77 9.69 24.14 3.39
CA GLN A 77 10.29 23.79 4.68
C GLN A 77 9.62 24.47 5.88
N LYS A 78 9.18 25.73 5.72
CA LYS A 78 8.47 26.45 6.81
C LYS A 78 7.13 25.79 7.15
N MET A 79 6.39 25.32 6.14
CA MET A 79 5.15 24.59 6.34
C MET A 79 5.42 23.22 7.01
N ASP A 80 6.47 22.52 6.58
CA ASP A 80 6.88 21.24 7.17
C ASP A 80 7.21 21.41 8.66
N ASN A 81 7.93 22.46 9.03
CA ASN A 81 8.28 22.77 10.43
C ASN A 81 7.02 23.08 11.28
N VAL A 82 6.12 23.92 10.76
CA VAL A 82 4.87 24.25 11.46
C VAL A 82 3.97 23.03 11.63
N PHE A 83 3.90 22.18 10.61
CA PHE A 83 3.18 20.92 10.67
C PHE A 83 3.81 19.95 11.68
N THR A 84 5.13 19.89 11.78
CA THR A 84 5.86 19.11 12.80
C THR A 84 5.40 19.49 14.21
N SER A 85 5.44 20.81 14.52
CA SER A 85 4.99 21.32 15.82
C SER A 85 3.51 21.03 16.09
N LEU A 86 2.67 21.04 15.06
CA LEU A 86 1.27 20.67 15.20
C LEU A 86 1.11 19.19 15.56
N LEU A 87 1.85 18.30 14.90
CA LEU A 87 1.77 16.84 15.14
C LEU A 87 2.25 16.43 16.53
N GLU A 88 3.24 17.13 17.10
CA GLU A 88 3.69 16.92 18.49
C GLU A 88 2.54 17.01 19.50
N ASN A 89 1.57 17.88 19.24
CA ASN A 89 0.39 18.09 20.08
C ASN A 89 -0.79 17.20 19.67
N LEU A 90 -1.00 16.95 18.37
CA LEU A 90 -2.17 16.25 17.88
C LEU A 90 -2.08 14.72 18.07
N GLN A 91 -0.93 14.13 17.79
CA GLN A 91 -0.66 12.69 17.84
C GLN A 91 -1.79 11.85 17.19
N PRO A 92 -2.10 12.04 15.92
CA PRO A 92 -3.15 11.30 15.25
C PRO A 92 -2.73 9.83 15.03
N ASP A 93 -3.73 8.94 15.04
CA ASP A 93 -3.51 7.51 14.79
C ASP A 93 -3.24 7.21 13.31
N ILE A 94 -3.82 8.01 12.41
CA ILE A 94 -3.74 7.86 10.96
C ILE A 94 -3.89 9.20 10.24
N ALA A 95 -3.18 9.35 9.11
CA ALA A 95 -3.31 10.48 8.21
C ALA A 95 -3.96 10.07 6.89
N HIS A 96 -5.01 10.80 6.49
CA HIS A 96 -5.67 10.63 5.20
C HIS A 96 -5.50 11.88 4.35
N ILE A 97 -4.59 11.82 3.38
CA ILE A 97 -4.31 12.89 2.45
C ILE A 97 -5.34 12.87 1.32
N GLY A 98 -6.01 13.99 1.08
CA GLY A 98 -6.80 14.21 -0.12
C GLY A 98 -5.97 14.89 -1.20
N HIS A 99 -5.20 15.94 -0.86
CA HIS A 99 -4.37 16.64 -1.85
C HIS A 99 -3.25 17.45 -1.19
N LEU A 100 -2.10 17.55 -1.88
CA LEU A 100 -0.93 18.31 -1.41
C LEU A 100 -0.64 19.59 -2.24
N ASN A 101 -1.40 19.82 -3.32
CA ASN A 101 -1.25 21.07 -4.08
C ASN A 101 -1.46 22.29 -3.17
N HIS A 102 -0.63 23.32 -3.30
CA HIS A 102 -0.63 24.48 -2.42
C HIS A 102 -0.34 24.19 -0.93
N LEU A 103 0.02 22.98 -0.60
CA LEU A 103 0.61 22.56 0.67
C LEU A 103 2.07 22.16 0.43
N SER A 104 2.60 21.20 1.18
CA SER A 104 3.97 20.72 1.00
C SER A 104 4.02 19.22 0.81
N THR A 105 4.82 18.72 -0.14
CA THR A 105 5.15 17.30 -0.24
C THR A 105 5.94 16.80 0.97
N GLY A 106 6.65 17.69 1.67
CA GLY A 106 7.39 17.38 2.89
C GLY A 106 6.51 16.91 4.05
N LEU A 107 5.20 17.21 4.03
CA LEU A 107 4.25 16.68 5.02
C LEU A 107 4.26 15.16 5.10
N VAL A 108 4.51 14.47 3.96
CA VAL A 108 4.65 13.01 3.94
C VAL A 108 5.91 12.56 4.68
N ASP A 109 7.02 13.28 4.51
CA ASP A 109 8.27 12.99 5.25
C ASP A 109 8.05 13.18 6.76
N VAL A 110 7.35 14.24 7.16
CA VAL A 110 7.02 14.52 8.58
C VAL A 110 6.13 13.42 9.15
N LEU A 111 5.05 13.03 8.47
CA LEU A 111 4.18 11.93 8.92
C LEU A 111 4.94 10.62 9.12
N ASN A 112 5.86 10.30 8.21
CA ASN A 112 6.72 9.11 8.34
C ASN A 112 7.66 9.19 9.55
N GLN A 113 8.22 10.36 9.88
CA GLN A 113 9.04 10.56 11.08
C GLN A 113 8.25 10.27 12.36
N PHE A 114 6.97 10.65 12.39
CA PHE A 114 6.05 10.34 13.50
C PHE A 114 5.46 8.93 13.42
N LYS A 115 5.85 8.11 12.43
CA LYS A 115 5.33 6.75 12.19
C LYS A 115 3.81 6.68 12.09
N ILE A 116 3.19 7.72 11.54
CA ILE A 116 1.74 7.80 11.30
C ILE A 116 1.45 7.13 9.95
N PRO A 117 0.59 6.09 9.89
CA PRO A 117 0.17 5.48 8.63
C PRO A 117 -0.49 6.49 7.70
N ILE A 118 -0.21 6.40 6.39
CA ILE A 118 -0.62 7.38 5.40
C ILE A 118 -1.50 6.74 4.32
N ILE A 119 -2.73 7.25 4.19
CA ILE A 119 -3.60 6.99 3.04
C ILE A 119 -3.64 8.22 2.15
N TYR A 120 -3.66 8.02 0.83
CA TYR A 120 -3.82 9.08 -0.15
C TYR A 120 -4.99 8.78 -1.10
N THR A 121 -6.05 9.59 -1.05
CA THR A 121 -7.10 9.53 -2.07
C THR A 121 -6.70 10.35 -3.28
N LEU A 122 -6.65 9.70 -4.43
CA LEU A 122 -6.30 10.31 -5.71
C LEU A 122 -7.54 11.05 -6.28
N HIS A 123 -7.47 12.37 -6.36
CA HIS A 123 -8.58 13.17 -6.90
C HIS A 123 -8.37 13.59 -8.36
N ASP A 124 -7.12 13.62 -8.80
CA ASP A 124 -6.69 13.96 -10.15
C ASP A 124 -5.32 13.34 -10.47
N PHE A 125 -4.65 13.84 -11.49
CA PHE A 125 -3.32 13.37 -11.90
C PHE A 125 -2.16 14.21 -11.34
N TRP A 126 -2.33 14.98 -10.28
CA TRP A 126 -1.30 15.90 -9.80
C TRP A 126 0.03 15.22 -9.42
N LEU A 127 0.01 13.98 -8.95
CA LEU A 127 1.23 13.20 -8.71
C LEU A 127 1.95 12.82 -10.01
N MET A 128 1.21 12.61 -11.11
CA MET A 128 1.78 12.20 -12.40
C MET A 128 2.06 13.39 -13.33
N CYS A 129 1.20 14.40 -13.28
CA CYS A 129 1.24 15.57 -14.13
C CYS A 129 1.39 16.83 -13.28
N PRO A 130 2.44 17.64 -13.43
CA PRO A 130 2.63 18.86 -12.63
C PRO A 130 1.45 19.83 -12.67
N ARG A 131 0.61 19.77 -13.72
CA ARG A 131 -0.63 20.56 -13.86
C ARG A 131 -1.91 19.83 -13.47
N GLY A 132 -1.82 18.53 -13.14
CA GLY A 132 -2.90 17.72 -12.58
C GLY A 132 -3.95 17.21 -13.57
N GLN A 133 -3.96 17.60 -14.83
CA GLN A 133 -5.08 17.31 -15.73
C GLN A 133 -4.70 16.65 -17.05
N PHE A 134 -3.41 16.47 -17.35
CA PHE A 134 -2.93 16.04 -18.66
C PHE A 134 -3.52 16.85 -19.82
N LEU A 135 -3.60 18.16 -19.62
CA LEU A 135 -3.93 19.15 -20.65
C LEU A 135 -2.78 20.15 -20.81
N THR A 136 -2.38 20.43 -22.03
CA THR A 136 -1.40 21.48 -22.32
C THR A 136 -1.97 22.85 -21.98
N ARG A 137 -1.11 23.77 -21.56
CA ARG A 137 -1.48 25.14 -21.15
C ARG A 137 -0.55 26.20 -21.73
N SER A 138 0.02 25.94 -22.91
CA SER A 138 0.90 26.93 -23.55
C SER A 138 0.12 28.19 -23.96
N ILE A 139 0.76 29.36 -23.82
CA ILE A 139 0.37 30.56 -24.55
C ILE A 139 0.96 30.40 -25.96
N GLY A 140 0.22 29.92 -26.87
CA GLY A 140 0.55 29.83 -28.28
C GLY A 140 -0.71 30.06 -29.07
N GLU A 141 -0.70 29.71 -30.34
CA GLU A 141 -1.94 29.66 -31.08
C GLU A 141 -2.99 28.87 -30.29
N VAL A 142 -4.24 29.36 -30.27
CA VAL A 142 -5.38 28.75 -29.58
C VAL A 142 -5.51 27.25 -29.82
N LYS A 143 -5.02 26.78 -30.96
CA LYS A 143 -4.95 25.37 -31.38
C LYS A 143 -4.11 24.47 -30.45
N ASP A 144 -3.05 25.00 -29.85
CA ASP A 144 -2.12 24.21 -29.00
C ASP A 144 -2.52 24.21 -27.51
N ASN A 145 -3.48 25.01 -27.13
CA ASN A 145 -3.92 25.11 -25.76
C ASN A 145 -4.98 24.07 -25.43
N PHE A 146 -4.93 23.54 -24.22
CA PHE A 146 -5.84 22.48 -23.74
C PHE A 146 -5.90 21.21 -24.61
N GLN A 147 -4.81 20.87 -25.32
CA GLN A 147 -4.70 19.57 -25.99
C GLN A 147 -4.46 18.46 -24.98
N LEU A 148 -4.97 17.26 -25.28
CA LEU A 148 -4.72 16.08 -24.44
C LEU A 148 -3.22 15.74 -24.43
N CYS A 149 -2.74 15.46 -23.23
CA CYS A 149 -1.37 15.01 -23.00
C CYS A 149 -1.41 13.57 -22.47
N THR A 150 -0.60 12.70 -23.05
CA THR A 150 -0.61 11.26 -22.73
C THR A 150 0.29 10.91 -21.54
N HIS A 151 1.41 11.62 -21.37
CA HIS A 151 2.41 11.32 -20.35
C HIS A 151 3.18 12.59 -19.93
N GLN A 152 3.87 12.51 -18.81
CA GLN A 152 4.79 13.54 -18.34
C GLN A 152 6.15 13.39 -19.02
N ASP A 153 6.75 14.51 -19.41
CA ASP A 153 8.10 14.63 -19.93
C ASP A 153 8.62 16.02 -19.55
N ASP A 154 9.81 16.11 -18.96
CA ASP A 154 10.30 17.34 -18.34
C ASP A 154 10.37 18.50 -19.34
N ARG A 155 10.99 18.27 -20.50
CA ARG A 155 11.14 19.30 -21.53
C ARG A 155 9.83 19.67 -22.21
N LYS A 156 9.00 18.68 -22.55
CA LYS A 156 7.65 18.93 -23.11
C LYS A 156 6.80 19.74 -22.13
N CYS A 157 6.81 19.40 -20.85
CA CYS A 157 6.04 20.09 -19.82
C CYS A 157 6.56 21.53 -19.64
N ALA A 158 7.89 21.75 -19.69
CA ALA A 158 8.46 23.08 -19.67
C ALA A 158 7.94 23.93 -20.82
N ILE A 159 7.99 23.44 -22.05
CA ILE A 159 7.59 24.15 -23.27
C ILE A 159 6.06 24.32 -23.35
N LYS A 160 5.29 23.23 -23.15
CA LYS A 160 3.84 23.22 -23.43
C LYS A 160 2.97 23.63 -22.24
N CYS A 161 3.52 23.75 -21.01
CA CYS A 161 2.74 24.03 -19.83
C CYS A 161 3.30 25.16 -18.96
N TYR A 162 4.63 25.32 -18.87
CA TYR A 162 5.29 26.22 -17.91
C TYR A 162 5.89 27.47 -18.54
N LYS A 163 6.30 27.42 -19.79
CA LYS A 163 6.80 28.61 -20.55
C LYS A 163 5.87 29.82 -20.44
N VAL A 164 4.57 29.58 -20.34
CA VAL A 164 3.52 30.60 -20.15
C VAL A 164 3.70 31.49 -18.90
N TYR A 165 4.42 31.01 -17.91
CA TYR A 165 4.62 31.74 -16.64
C TYR A 165 5.82 32.66 -16.65
N PHE A 166 6.63 32.63 -17.70
CA PHE A 166 7.70 33.57 -17.88
C PHE A 166 7.20 34.83 -18.59
N SER A 167 7.56 35.95 -18.06
CA SER A 167 7.21 37.25 -18.60
C SER A 167 8.10 37.55 -19.79
N GLY A 168 7.67 37.23 -20.97
CA GLY A 168 7.85 37.89 -22.26
C GLY A 168 9.11 38.70 -22.55
N VAL A 169 10.31 38.24 -22.13
CA VAL A 169 11.56 38.74 -22.69
C VAL A 169 12.04 37.69 -23.67
N GLU A 170 11.86 37.97 -24.96
CA GLU A 170 12.15 37.03 -26.07
C GLU A 170 13.60 36.52 -26.10
N ASP A 171 14.54 37.26 -25.52
CA ASP A 171 15.97 36.95 -25.56
C ASP A 171 16.44 35.80 -24.64
N ASN A 172 15.61 35.36 -23.66
CA ASN A 172 15.96 34.33 -22.65
C ASN A 172 15.10 33.05 -22.72
N GLU A 173 14.37 32.80 -23.78
CA GLU A 173 13.43 31.68 -23.89
C GLU A 173 14.09 30.31 -23.61
N LEU A 174 15.32 30.09 -24.07
CA LEU A 174 16.02 28.82 -23.85
C LEU A 174 16.46 28.62 -22.40
N GLU A 175 16.86 29.68 -21.70
CA GLU A 175 17.21 29.61 -20.28
C GLU A 175 15.97 29.38 -19.44
N ASP A 176 14.87 30.03 -19.75
CA ASP A 176 13.57 29.83 -19.11
C ASP A 176 13.08 28.39 -19.26
N ILE A 177 13.15 27.83 -20.44
CA ILE A 177 12.79 26.42 -20.69
C ILE A 177 13.67 25.51 -19.84
N LYS A 178 14.99 25.72 -19.81
CA LYS A 178 15.93 24.92 -19.04
C LYS A 178 15.67 25.02 -17.53
N GLN A 179 15.34 26.20 -17.03
CA GLN A 179 14.98 26.39 -15.62
C GLN A 179 13.72 25.59 -15.26
N TRP A 180 12.65 25.69 -16.07
CA TRP A 180 11.42 24.92 -15.84
C TRP A 180 11.62 23.41 -16.03
N GLU A 181 12.42 22.98 -16.98
CA GLU A 181 12.77 21.58 -17.15
C GLU A 181 13.46 21.03 -15.89
N THR A 182 14.42 21.77 -15.33
CA THR A 182 15.10 21.44 -14.08
C THR A 182 14.12 21.39 -12.89
N TRP A 183 13.25 22.39 -12.78
CA TRP A 183 12.25 22.44 -11.71
C TRP A 183 11.27 21.26 -11.80
N ILE A 184 10.78 20.93 -12.99
CA ILE A 184 9.87 19.79 -13.21
C ILE A 184 10.57 18.48 -12.86
N HIS A 185 11.82 18.31 -13.29
CA HIS A 185 12.64 17.15 -12.96
C HIS A 185 12.76 16.95 -11.44
N GLN A 186 13.13 18.01 -10.73
CA GLN A 186 13.25 17.97 -9.26
C GLN A 186 11.91 17.67 -8.58
N ARG A 187 10.82 18.29 -9.05
CA ARG A 187 9.47 17.99 -8.56
C ARG A 187 9.10 16.52 -8.76
N MET A 188 9.31 15.97 -9.95
CA MET A 188 8.94 14.57 -10.23
C MET A 188 9.80 13.58 -9.43
N LYS A 189 11.07 13.90 -9.18
CA LYS A 189 11.95 13.14 -8.28
C LYS A 189 11.41 13.14 -6.85
N GLU A 190 11.01 14.30 -6.33
CA GLU A 190 10.39 14.43 -5.01
C GLU A 190 9.06 13.67 -4.93
N ILE A 191 8.20 13.79 -5.94
CA ILE A 191 6.93 13.05 -5.98
C ILE A 191 7.16 11.53 -5.93
N LYS A 192 8.10 10.98 -6.71
CA LYS A 192 8.44 9.56 -6.66
C LYS A 192 8.92 9.13 -5.27
N LYS A 193 9.71 9.98 -4.62
CA LYS A 193 10.17 9.75 -3.24
C LYS A 193 9.01 9.67 -2.24
N ILE A 194 8.08 10.63 -2.25
CA ILE A 194 6.95 10.63 -1.32
C ILE A 194 5.96 9.49 -1.60
N VAL A 195 5.72 9.15 -2.88
CA VAL A 195 4.84 8.05 -3.28
C VAL A 195 5.30 6.72 -2.68
N SER A 196 6.61 6.48 -2.60
CA SER A 196 7.15 5.26 -1.98
C SER A 196 6.84 5.14 -0.48
N LYS A 197 6.58 6.28 0.20
CA LYS A 197 6.34 6.38 1.65
C LYS A 197 4.85 6.34 2.03
N ILE A 198 3.96 6.39 1.06
CA ILE A 198 2.52 6.27 1.27
C ILE A 198 2.17 4.79 1.38
N ASP A 199 1.38 4.44 2.40
CA ASP A 199 1.04 3.05 2.69
C ASP A 199 -0.05 2.54 1.75
N LEU A 200 -1.09 3.36 1.48
CA LEU A 200 -2.20 2.98 0.62
C LEU A 200 -2.74 4.15 -0.20
N PHE A 201 -3.01 3.90 -1.47
CA PHE A 201 -3.74 4.81 -2.35
C PHE A 201 -5.19 4.36 -2.54
N ILE A 202 -6.12 5.31 -2.57
CA ILE A 202 -7.51 5.10 -2.94
C ILE A 202 -7.78 5.82 -4.25
N ALA A 203 -8.19 5.09 -5.26
CA ALA A 203 -8.62 5.64 -6.54
C ALA A 203 -10.14 5.56 -6.65
N PRO A 204 -10.85 6.69 -6.80
CA PRO A 204 -12.31 6.73 -6.89
C PRO A 204 -12.86 6.22 -8.22
N SER A 205 -12.05 6.02 -9.24
CA SER A 205 -12.44 5.37 -10.50
C SER A 205 -11.44 4.30 -10.92
N LYS A 206 -11.89 3.33 -11.67
CA LYS A 206 -11.02 2.30 -12.27
C LYS A 206 -10.09 2.92 -13.32
N TYR A 207 -10.57 3.92 -14.05
CA TYR A 207 -9.77 4.68 -15.00
C TYR A 207 -8.54 5.30 -14.31
N LEU A 208 -8.75 6.01 -13.21
CA LEU A 208 -7.66 6.63 -12.47
C LEU A 208 -6.72 5.57 -11.88
N LYS A 209 -7.29 4.51 -11.27
CA LYS A 209 -6.51 3.39 -10.73
C LYS A 209 -5.56 2.80 -11.78
N ASN A 210 -6.09 2.43 -12.95
CA ASN A 210 -5.31 1.83 -14.03
C ASN A 210 -4.19 2.76 -14.50
N ARG A 211 -4.48 4.07 -14.66
CA ARG A 211 -3.47 5.05 -15.04
C ARG A 211 -2.32 5.17 -14.04
N PHE A 212 -2.61 5.10 -12.73
CA PHE A 212 -1.58 5.13 -11.70
C PHE A 212 -0.79 3.81 -11.61
N GLU A 213 -1.42 2.68 -11.88
CA GLU A 213 -0.73 1.38 -11.97
C GLU A 213 0.16 1.26 -13.21
N GLU A 214 -0.37 1.61 -14.38
CA GLU A 214 0.28 1.37 -15.67
C GLU A 214 1.28 2.47 -16.04
N ASP A 215 0.94 3.74 -15.84
CA ASP A 215 1.75 4.88 -16.29
C ASP A 215 2.67 5.43 -15.17
N PHE A 216 2.35 5.18 -13.90
CA PHE A 216 3.10 5.70 -12.77
C PHE A 216 3.70 4.62 -11.87
N TYR A 217 3.38 3.36 -12.16
CA TYR A 217 3.95 2.17 -11.54
C TYR A 217 3.73 2.07 -10.03
N ILE A 218 2.58 2.53 -9.51
CA ILE A 218 2.18 2.21 -8.13
C ILE A 218 1.89 0.71 -8.06
N PRO A 219 2.49 -0.02 -7.11
CA PRO A 219 2.23 -1.44 -6.93
C PRO A 219 0.74 -1.73 -6.71
N LYS A 220 0.22 -2.79 -7.34
CA LYS A 220 -1.22 -3.13 -7.28
C LYS A 220 -1.73 -3.36 -5.86
N GLU A 221 -0.87 -3.86 -4.98
CA GLU A 221 -1.17 -4.07 -3.58
C GLU A 221 -1.24 -2.76 -2.77
N LYS A 222 -0.71 -1.66 -3.29
CA LYS A 222 -0.75 -0.33 -2.67
C LYS A 222 -1.86 0.58 -3.19
N ILE A 223 -2.69 0.13 -4.14
CA ILE A 223 -3.76 0.96 -4.68
C ILE A 223 -5.07 0.18 -4.80
N ILE A 224 -6.12 0.69 -4.17
CA ILE A 224 -7.45 0.11 -4.22
C ILE A 224 -8.45 1.01 -4.94
N TYR A 225 -9.46 0.41 -5.53
CA TYR A 225 -10.62 1.13 -6.05
C TYR A 225 -11.66 1.28 -4.93
N LEU A 226 -12.07 2.51 -4.67
CA LEU A 226 -13.19 2.81 -3.79
C LEU A 226 -13.85 4.11 -4.27
N ASP A 227 -15.02 4.00 -4.89
CA ASP A 227 -15.78 5.15 -5.37
C ASP A 227 -16.20 6.08 -4.22
N TYR A 228 -16.50 7.33 -4.52
CA TYR A 228 -16.93 8.32 -3.55
C TYR A 228 -18.20 7.94 -2.81
N GLY A 229 -18.34 8.39 -1.58
CA GLY A 229 -19.58 8.33 -0.83
C GLY A 229 -20.30 9.68 -0.82
N PHE A 230 -21.62 9.65 -0.82
CA PHE A 230 -22.47 10.83 -0.97
C PHE A 230 -23.47 10.98 0.19
N PRO A 231 -23.78 12.20 0.65
CA PRO A 231 -24.84 12.44 1.63
C PRO A 231 -26.23 12.31 0.96
N THR A 232 -26.63 11.06 0.71
CA THR A 232 -27.83 10.71 -0.08
C THR A 232 -29.14 11.31 0.45
N LYS A 233 -29.20 11.68 1.73
CA LYS A 233 -30.37 12.33 2.34
C LYS A 233 -30.80 13.65 1.67
N TYR A 234 -29.89 14.31 0.97
CA TYR A 234 -30.14 15.56 0.23
C TYR A 234 -30.37 15.33 -1.27
N LEU A 235 -30.14 14.11 -1.75
CA LEU A 235 -30.19 13.74 -3.16
C LEU A 235 -31.39 12.81 -3.42
N LEU A 236 -32.58 13.34 -3.25
CA LEU A 236 -33.83 12.59 -3.46
C LEU A 236 -34.26 12.65 -4.93
N PRO A 237 -34.92 11.60 -5.45
CA PRO A 237 -35.49 11.63 -6.77
C PRO A 237 -36.36 12.87 -6.97
N THR A 238 -36.09 13.61 -8.03
CA THR A 238 -36.77 14.88 -8.30
C THR A 238 -37.21 14.94 -9.75
N GLN A 239 -38.15 15.85 -10.05
CA GLN A 239 -38.62 16.11 -11.38
C GLN A 239 -38.69 17.62 -11.61
N LYS A 240 -38.53 18.03 -12.86
CA LYS A 240 -38.65 19.43 -13.25
C LYS A 240 -40.07 19.95 -12.84
N ILE A 241 -40.07 21.07 -12.15
CA ILE A 241 -41.28 21.66 -11.57
C ILE A 241 -42.14 22.33 -12.67
N THR A 242 -41.52 22.89 -13.72
CA THR A 242 -42.22 23.59 -14.80
C THR A 242 -42.40 22.63 -15.99
N THR A 243 -43.64 22.20 -16.23
CA THR A 243 -44.00 21.23 -17.29
C THR A 243 -44.18 21.87 -18.68
N ASN A 244 -44.33 23.20 -18.76
CA ASN A 244 -44.59 23.92 -20.02
C ASN A 244 -43.34 24.55 -20.66
N ASP A 245 -42.18 24.50 -19.98
CA ASP A 245 -40.95 25.01 -20.56
C ASP A 245 -40.38 24.05 -21.62
N PRO A 246 -39.64 24.57 -22.63
CA PRO A 246 -38.85 23.77 -23.53
C PRO A 246 -37.92 22.82 -22.81
N TYR A 247 -37.47 21.76 -23.50
CA TYR A 247 -36.48 20.81 -22.91
C TYR A 247 -35.26 21.55 -22.37
N THR A 248 -34.96 21.33 -21.10
CA THR A 248 -33.96 22.13 -20.38
C THR A 248 -32.73 21.28 -20.00
N PHE A 249 -31.57 21.64 -20.54
CA PHE A 249 -30.32 21.08 -20.19
C PHE A 249 -29.68 21.86 -19.02
N GLY A 250 -29.01 21.15 -18.14
CA GLY A 250 -28.20 21.72 -17.04
C GLY A 250 -26.73 21.39 -17.20
N TYR A 251 -25.89 22.38 -16.88
CA TYR A 251 -24.46 22.19 -16.65
C TYR A 251 -24.15 22.62 -15.21
N ILE A 252 -23.29 21.84 -14.53
CA ILE A 252 -22.86 22.08 -13.17
C ILE A 252 -21.34 22.04 -13.12
N GLY A 253 -20.69 23.12 -12.69
CA GLY A 253 -19.24 23.16 -12.49
C GLY A 253 -18.63 24.56 -12.64
N THR A 254 -17.36 24.68 -12.26
CA THR A 254 -16.59 25.92 -12.45
C THR A 254 -16.48 26.25 -13.94
N HIS A 255 -16.58 27.53 -14.29
CA HIS A 255 -16.53 28.02 -15.67
C HIS A 255 -15.09 28.11 -16.20
N ILE A 256 -14.41 26.93 -16.30
CA ILE A 256 -13.04 26.81 -16.83
C ILE A 256 -13.02 25.93 -18.10
N PRO A 257 -12.06 26.17 -18.99
CA PRO A 257 -11.98 25.42 -20.26
C PRO A 257 -11.94 23.90 -20.11
N ALA A 258 -11.23 23.39 -19.10
CA ALA A 258 -11.10 21.95 -18.85
C ALA A 258 -12.45 21.24 -18.63
N LYS A 259 -13.46 21.97 -18.12
CA LYS A 259 -14.83 21.47 -17.92
C LYS A 259 -15.71 21.49 -19.18
N GLY A 260 -15.19 22.02 -20.29
CA GLY A 260 -15.85 21.93 -21.60
C GLY A 260 -17.12 22.76 -21.78
N VAL A 261 -17.33 23.78 -20.97
CA VAL A 261 -18.53 24.66 -21.06
C VAL A 261 -18.64 25.33 -22.43
N ASN A 262 -17.52 25.78 -23.00
CA ASN A 262 -17.43 26.34 -24.33
C ASN A 262 -17.90 25.35 -25.40
N LEU A 263 -17.48 24.10 -25.31
CA LEU A 263 -17.89 23.03 -26.25
C LEU A 263 -19.40 22.80 -26.17
N LEU A 264 -19.97 22.83 -24.94
CA LEU A 264 -21.41 22.70 -24.75
C LEU A 264 -22.18 23.90 -25.35
N ILE A 265 -21.72 25.12 -25.11
CA ILE A 265 -22.36 26.32 -25.68
C ILE A 265 -22.30 26.29 -27.23
N GLU A 266 -21.15 25.92 -27.81
CA GLU A 266 -21.02 25.79 -29.27
C GLU A 266 -21.94 24.72 -29.86
N ALA A 267 -22.06 23.57 -29.19
CA ALA A 267 -23.01 22.53 -29.59
C ALA A 267 -24.47 23.01 -29.47
N PHE A 268 -24.80 23.65 -28.34
CA PHE A 268 -26.15 24.14 -28.05
C PHE A 268 -26.61 25.22 -29.06
N LYS A 269 -25.70 26.08 -29.53
CA LYS A 269 -25.99 27.07 -30.59
C LYS A 269 -26.44 26.45 -31.92
N LYS A 270 -26.10 25.21 -32.18
CA LYS A 270 -26.52 24.46 -33.39
C LYS A 270 -27.88 23.79 -33.25
N ILE A 271 -28.50 23.88 -32.07
CA ILE A 271 -29.82 23.31 -31.82
C ILE A 271 -30.88 24.27 -32.38
N GLU A 272 -31.72 23.72 -33.29
CA GLU A 272 -32.79 24.49 -33.92
C GLU A 272 -34.14 24.34 -33.18
N GLN A 273 -34.38 23.20 -32.54
CA GLN A 273 -35.57 22.96 -31.74
C GLN A 273 -35.58 23.84 -30.48
N PRO A 274 -36.74 24.25 -29.96
CA PRO A 274 -36.84 25.04 -28.75
C PRO A 274 -36.23 24.29 -27.56
N ALA A 275 -35.23 24.86 -26.93
CA ALA A 275 -34.52 24.31 -25.75
C ALA A 275 -33.99 25.43 -24.84
N ILE A 276 -33.69 25.08 -23.61
CA ILE A 276 -33.01 25.99 -22.65
C ILE A 276 -31.75 25.33 -22.14
N LEU A 277 -30.65 26.10 -22.01
CA LEU A 277 -29.44 25.69 -21.32
C LEU A 277 -29.28 26.51 -20.06
N LYS A 278 -29.22 25.85 -18.90
CA LYS A 278 -28.93 26.46 -17.59
C LYS A 278 -27.54 26.11 -17.12
N ILE A 279 -26.70 27.10 -16.88
CA ILE A 279 -25.31 26.99 -16.48
C ILE A 279 -25.17 27.39 -15.02
N PHE A 280 -24.89 26.42 -14.14
CA PHE A 280 -24.69 26.60 -12.73
C PHE A 280 -23.22 26.47 -12.38
N GLY A 281 -22.76 27.19 -11.35
CA GLY A 281 -21.42 27.05 -10.80
C GLY A 281 -20.67 28.38 -10.70
N ARG A 282 -19.41 28.25 -10.23
CA ARG A 282 -18.59 29.41 -9.89
C ARG A 282 -18.19 30.21 -11.12
N ASP A 283 -18.44 31.52 -11.04
CA ASP A 283 -17.91 32.52 -11.97
C ASP A 283 -16.37 32.56 -11.87
N ASN A 284 -15.72 32.51 -13.02
CA ASN A 284 -14.26 32.57 -13.15
C ASN A 284 -13.83 33.83 -13.95
N GLY A 285 -14.43 34.95 -13.69
CA GLY A 285 -14.08 36.25 -14.21
C GLY A 285 -14.05 36.31 -15.74
N GLN A 286 -12.87 36.49 -16.32
CA GLN A 286 -12.71 36.60 -17.77
C GLN A 286 -13.22 35.39 -18.54
N SER A 287 -13.05 34.15 -18.02
CA SER A 287 -13.55 32.94 -18.66
C SER A 287 -15.09 32.98 -18.74
N THR A 288 -15.77 33.33 -17.66
CA THR A 288 -17.24 33.43 -17.66
C THR A 288 -17.72 34.55 -18.58
N LYS A 289 -17.02 35.68 -18.62
CA LYS A 289 -17.34 36.79 -19.55
C LYS A 289 -17.25 36.32 -21.01
N ALA A 290 -16.19 35.57 -21.36
CA ALA A 290 -16.04 35.00 -22.69
C ALA A 290 -17.16 34.02 -23.05
N LEU A 291 -17.58 33.16 -22.09
CA LEU A 291 -18.68 32.24 -22.26
C LEU A 291 -20.03 32.95 -22.46
N ARG A 292 -20.30 34.04 -21.71
CA ARG A 292 -21.50 34.89 -21.91
C ARG A 292 -21.51 35.54 -23.29
N ASN A 293 -20.37 36.05 -23.75
CA ASN A 293 -20.25 36.61 -25.09
C ASN A 293 -20.50 35.54 -26.17
N MET A 294 -19.98 34.32 -25.97
CA MET A 294 -20.24 33.19 -26.89
C MET A 294 -21.73 32.81 -26.91
N ALA A 295 -22.38 32.82 -25.76
CA ALA A 295 -23.79 32.49 -25.61
C ALA A 295 -24.73 33.53 -26.23
N SER A 296 -24.33 34.82 -26.34
CA SER A 296 -25.18 35.89 -26.82
C SER A 296 -25.69 35.73 -28.27
N SER A 297 -24.97 34.93 -29.06
CA SER A 297 -25.38 34.63 -30.47
C SER A 297 -26.21 33.35 -30.58
N SER A 298 -26.67 32.76 -29.49
CA SER A 298 -27.51 31.58 -29.49
C SER A 298 -28.97 31.95 -29.84
N LYS A 299 -29.64 31.15 -30.70
CA LYS A 299 -31.09 31.28 -30.97
C LYS A 299 -31.92 30.85 -29.78
N ASN A 300 -31.47 29.84 -29.04
CA ASN A 300 -32.07 29.30 -27.85
C ASN A 300 -31.55 29.99 -26.58
N ARG A 301 -32.36 30.01 -25.55
CA ARG A 301 -32.05 30.68 -24.27
C ARG A 301 -30.92 29.96 -23.51
N ILE A 302 -29.93 30.71 -23.06
CA ILE A 302 -28.83 30.25 -22.21
C ILE A 302 -28.77 31.12 -20.94
N ASP A 303 -29.01 30.52 -19.77
CA ASP A 303 -29.02 31.20 -18.47
C ASP A 303 -27.79 30.84 -17.65
N PHE A 304 -27.09 31.85 -17.12
CA PHE A 304 -26.00 31.69 -16.14
C PHE A 304 -26.53 32.00 -14.75
N LEU A 305 -26.71 30.97 -13.91
CA LEU A 305 -27.45 31.02 -12.65
C LEU A 305 -26.55 31.11 -11.40
N GLY A 306 -25.22 31.03 -11.56
CA GLY A 306 -24.27 31.18 -10.46
C GLY A 306 -24.15 29.93 -9.58
N GLU A 307 -23.63 30.14 -8.36
CA GLU A 307 -23.41 29.07 -7.38
C GLU A 307 -24.69 28.68 -6.66
N TYR A 308 -24.70 27.49 -6.08
CA TYR A 308 -25.79 26.90 -5.30
C TYR A 308 -25.21 26.32 -4.01
N MET A 309 -26.07 26.04 -3.03
CA MET A 309 -25.68 25.33 -1.82
C MET A 309 -25.78 23.80 -2.06
N ASN A 310 -24.73 23.07 -1.76
CA ASN A 310 -24.68 21.61 -1.99
C ASN A 310 -25.84 20.87 -1.34
N GLN A 311 -26.31 21.32 -0.17
CA GLN A 311 -27.47 20.72 0.52
C GLN A 311 -28.80 20.92 -0.24
N ASN A 312 -28.89 21.93 -1.09
CA ASN A 312 -30.08 22.27 -1.84
C ASN A 312 -30.03 21.87 -3.31
N LEU A 313 -28.99 21.13 -3.71
CA LEU A 313 -28.72 20.78 -5.11
C LEU A 313 -29.95 20.17 -5.84
N ALA A 314 -30.72 19.29 -5.17
CA ALA A 314 -31.90 18.72 -5.73
C ALA A 314 -32.94 19.77 -6.09
N ASN A 315 -33.19 20.75 -5.21
CA ASN A 315 -34.20 21.80 -5.38
C ASN A 315 -33.73 22.96 -6.25
N ASP A 316 -32.47 23.39 -6.06
CA ASP A 316 -31.94 24.58 -6.73
C ASP A 316 -31.51 24.32 -8.17
N VAL A 317 -31.15 23.08 -8.48
CA VAL A 317 -30.57 22.69 -9.78
C VAL A 317 -31.43 21.60 -10.46
N PHE A 318 -31.52 20.41 -9.88
CA PHE A 318 -32.09 19.26 -10.55
C PHE A 318 -33.61 19.41 -10.80
N SER A 319 -34.35 20.10 -9.94
CA SER A 319 -35.76 20.42 -10.15
C SER A 319 -36.00 21.43 -11.31
N LYS A 320 -34.97 22.00 -11.89
CA LYS A 320 -35.06 23.03 -12.95
C LYS A 320 -34.59 22.52 -14.31
N VAL A 321 -34.19 21.25 -14.42
CA VAL A 321 -33.60 20.69 -15.64
C VAL A 321 -34.21 19.30 -15.97
N ASP A 322 -34.16 18.94 -17.24
CA ASP A 322 -34.58 17.63 -17.73
C ASP A 322 -33.40 16.67 -17.90
N CYS A 323 -32.19 17.21 -18.10
CA CYS A 323 -30.99 16.43 -18.34
C CYS A 323 -29.73 17.23 -17.91
N ILE A 324 -28.74 16.54 -17.35
CA ILE A 324 -27.43 17.13 -17.06
C ILE A 324 -26.45 16.78 -18.18
N VAL A 325 -25.64 17.77 -18.59
CA VAL A 325 -24.55 17.57 -19.55
C VAL A 325 -23.20 17.78 -18.86
N VAL A 326 -22.31 16.79 -18.99
CA VAL A 326 -20.92 16.82 -18.44
C VAL A 326 -19.94 16.74 -19.60
N PRO A 327 -19.56 17.90 -20.18
CA PRO A 327 -18.81 17.96 -21.43
C PRO A 327 -17.30 18.10 -21.23
N SER A 328 -16.75 17.66 -20.09
CA SER A 328 -15.34 17.82 -19.75
C SER A 328 -14.41 17.34 -20.85
N ILE A 329 -13.35 18.13 -21.12
CA ILE A 329 -12.38 17.87 -22.20
C ILE A 329 -11.09 17.18 -21.72
N TRP A 330 -11.03 16.81 -20.45
CA TRP A 330 -9.95 16.03 -19.85
C TRP A 330 -10.46 14.72 -19.24
N GLY A 331 -9.54 13.82 -18.87
CA GLY A 331 -9.90 12.57 -18.23
C GLY A 331 -10.35 12.79 -16.77
N GLU A 332 -11.62 13.13 -16.58
CA GLU A 332 -12.22 13.22 -15.23
C GLU A 332 -11.99 11.90 -14.49
N ASN A 333 -11.89 11.99 -13.16
CA ASN A 333 -11.81 10.84 -12.29
C ASN A 333 -13.23 10.23 -12.08
N SER A 334 -13.88 10.58 -10.99
CA SER A 334 -15.26 10.19 -10.67
C SER A 334 -16.08 11.47 -10.48
N PRO A 335 -16.70 12.02 -11.55
CA PRO A 335 -17.37 13.31 -11.45
C PRO A 335 -18.59 13.23 -10.52
N LEU A 336 -18.56 13.97 -9.40
CA LEU A 336 -19.61 13.97 -8.38
C LEU A 336 -20.97 14.26 -9.01
N VAL A 337 -21.02 15.22 -9.96
CA VAL A 337 -22.27 15.64 -10.60
C VAL A 337 -22.98 14.52 -11.37
N ILE A 338 -22.26 13.53 -11.89
CA ILE A 338 -22.87 12.37 -12.55
C ILE A 338 -23.61 11.52 -11.49
N HIS A 339 -22.98 11.24 -10.38
CA HIS A 339 -23.57 10.47 -9.29
C HIS A 339 -24.78 11.21 -8.68
N GLU A 340 -24.65 12.50 -8.45
CA GLU A 340 -25.70 13.36 -7.89
C GLU A 340 -26.94 13.40 -8.81
N ALA A 341 -26.71 13.53 -10.13
CA ALA A 341 -27.79 13.46 -11.11
C ALA A 341 -28.47 12.08 -11.12
N GLN A 342 -27.67 11.00 -11.06
CA GLN A 342 -28.17 9.63 -11.00
C GLN A 342 -28.99 9.36 -9.73
N ALA A 343 -28.55 9.90 -8.57
CA ALA A 343 -29.31 9.81 -7.33
C ALA A 343 -30.67 10.49 -7.46
N CYS A 344 -30.69 11.67 -8.06
CA CYS A 344 -31.94 12.44 -8.32
C CYS A 344 -32.76 11.91 -9.51
N LYS A 345 -32.30 10.82 -10.15
CA LYS A 345 -32.94 10.19 -11.31
C LYS A 345 -33.03 11.11 -12.54
N ILE A 346 -32.10 12.05 -12.66
CA ILE A 346 -31.93 12.92 -13.82
C ILE A 346 -30.98 12.24 -14.82
N PRO A 347 -31.35 12.09 -16.11
CA PRO A 347 -30.47 11.51 -17.10
C PRO A 347 -29.24 12.38 -17.37
N VAL A 348 -28.15 11.73 -17.76
CA VAL A 348 -26.87 12.38 -18.02
C VAL A 348 -26.41 12.18 -19.46
N ILE A 349 -25.93 13.25 -20.09
CA ILE A 349 -25.17 13.20 -21.35
C ILE A 349 -23.72 13.53 -21.00
N THR A 350 -22.77 12.66 -21.34
CA THR A 350 -21.36 12.88 -21.04
C THR A 350 -20.43 12.35 -22.13
N ALA A 351 -19.15 12.72 -22.06
CA ALA A 351 -18.16 12.26 -23.04
C ALA A 351 -17.78 10.79 -22.83
N ASP A 352 -17.55 10.06 -23.92
CA ASP A 352 -16.97 8.69 -23.89
C ASP A 352 -15.47 8.73 -23.61
N PHE A 353 -15.10 9.24 -22.43
CA PHE A 353 -13.69 9.39 -22.03
C PHE A 353 -13.48 9.43 -20.52
N GLY A 354 -12.34 8.88 -20.08
CA GLY A 354 -11.95 8.94 -18.67
C GLY A 354 -12.93 8.24 -17.72
N GLY A 355 -12.97 8.70 -16.48
CA GLY A 355 -13.92 8.17 -15.49
C GLY A 355 -15.37 8.52 -15.78
N MET A 356 -15.67 9.49 -16.65
CA MET A 356 -17.04 9.84 -17.01
C MET A 356 -17.80 8.65 -17.60
N LYS A 357 -17.19 7.91 -18.53
CA LYS A 357 -17.80 6.74 -19.16
C LYS A 357 -17.94 5.51 -18.26
N GLU A 358 -17.28 5.50 -17.11
CA GLU A 358 -17.47 4.40 -16.16
C GLU A 358 -18.88 4.40 -15.56
N TYR A 359 -19.48 5.57 -15.40
CA TYR A 359 -20.76 5.74 -14.72
C TYR A 359 -21.95 5.90 -15.65
N VAL A 360 -21.69 6.09 -16.96
CA VAL A 360 -22.74 6.24 -17.98
C VAL A 360 -22.51 5.22 -19.10
N ALA A 361 -23.47 4.31 -19.26
CA ALA A 361 -23.55 3.41 -20.40
C ALA A 361 -24.57 3.94 -21.43
N HIS A 362 -24.12 4.09 -22.68
CA HIS A 362 -24.92 4.68 -23.74
C HIS A 362 -26.24 3.92 -23.96
N ASN A 363 -27.37 4.66 -23.98
CA ASN A 363 -28.74 4.12 -24.10
C ASN A 363 -29.17 3.17 -22.95
N VAL A 364 -28.42 3.08 -21.86
CA VAL A 364 -28.80 2.32 -20.65
C VAL A 364 -29.23 3.26 -19.53
N ASN A 365 -28.33 4.08 -18.99
CA ASN A 365 -28.60 5.04 -17.91
C ASN A 365 -28.28 6.49 -18.28
N GLY A 366 -27.96 6.74 -19.53
CA GLY A 366 -27.63 8.05 -20.08
C GLY A 366 -27.14 7.95 -21.51
N LEU A 367 -26.58 9.04 -22.03
CA LEU A 367 -26.05 9.10 -23.39
C LEU A 367 -24.55 9.45 -23.36
N LEU A 368 -23.79 8.85 -24.27
CA LEU A 368 -22.39 9.16 -24.51
C LEU A 368 -22.23 9.86 -25.85
N PHE A 369 -21.43 10.91 -25.88
CA PHE A 369 -20.96 11.54 -27.12
C PHE A 369 -19.44 11.34 -27.28
N LYS A 370 -18.97 11.33 -28.52
CA LYS A 370 -17.54 11.20 -28.83
C LYS A 370 -16.79 12.36 -28.21
N HIS A 371 -15.80 12.06 -27.38
CA HIS A 371 -15.04 13.04 -26.64
C HIS A 371 -14.52 14.19 -27.52
N ARG A 372 -14.78 15.43 -27.10
CA ARG A 372 -14.41 16.68 -27.79
C ARG A 372 -15.05 16.91 -29.17
N ASP A 373 -16.02 16.11 -29.55
CA ASP A 373 -16.71 16.20 -30.84
C ASP A 373 -18.03 16.97 -30.66
N ILE A 374 -18.07 18.20 -31.19
CA ILE A 374 -19.25 19.08 -31.13
C ILE A 374 -20.45 18.46 -31.85
N ASN A 375 -20.23 17.83 -33.02
CA ASN A 375 -21.34 17.30 -33.81
C ASN A 375 -21.95 16.07 -33.12
N SER A 376 -21.11 15.21 -32.55
CA SER A 376 -21.59 14.10 -31.73
C SER A 376 -22.38 14.57 -30.50
N LEU A 377 -21.95 15.66 -29.84
CA LEU A 377 -22.73 16.26 -28.76
C LEU A 377 -24.06 16.81 -29.26
N VAL A 378 -24.10 17.51 -30.41
CA VAL A 378 -25.32 18.00 -31.03
C VAL A 378 -26.31 16.88 -31.30
N GLU A 379 -25.85 15.74 -31.80
CA GLU A 379 -26.68 14.55 -32.03
C GLU A 379 -27.37 14.09 -30.75
N GLN A 380 -26.63 14.00 -29.63
CA GLN A 380 -27.20 13.56 -28.35
C GLN A 380 -28.15 14.59 -27.74
N LEU A 381 -27.87 15.90 -27.91
CA LEU A 381 -28.77 16.95 -27.46
C LEU A 381 -30.10 16.90 -28.25
N ASN A 382 -30.06 16.77 -29.59
CA ASN A 382 -31.25 16.63 -30.43
C ASN A 382 -32.01 15.33 -30.14
N PHE A 383 -31.32 14.23 -29.87
CA PHE A 383 -31.96 12.98 -29.44
C PHE A 383 -32.75 13.18 -28.15
N ALA A 384 -32.12 13.85 -27.15
CA ALA A 384 -32.79 14.11 -25.88
C ALA A 384 -34.04 14.97 -26.01
N ILE A 385 -34.01 16.03 -26.83
CA ILE A 385 -35.13 16.91 -27.09
C ILE A 385 -36.29 16.12 -27.80
N SER A 386 -35.92 15.28 -28.78
CA SER A 386 -36.91 14.49 -29.53
C SER A 386 -37.45 13.29 -28.77
N ASN A 387 -36.76 12.82 -27.72
CA ASN A 387 -37.14 11.61 -27.00
C ASN A 387 -37.21 11.80 -25.46
N PRO A 388 -37.97 12.80 -24.95
CA PRO A 388 -37.97 13.13 -23.52
C PRO A 388 -38.46 11.98 -22.62
N LYS A 389 -39.38 11.13 -23.09
CA LYS A 389 -39.85 9.96 -22.36
C LYS A 389 -38.70 8.95 -22.19
N LYS A 390 -37.96 8.68 -23.26
CA LYS A 390 -36.81 7.77 -23.24
C LYS A 390 -35.71 8.28 -22.30
N MET A 391 -35.42 9.58 -22.35
CA MET A 391 -34.44 10.20 -21.42
C MET A 391 -34.86 9.99 -19.96
N LYS A 392 -36.16 10.19 -19.65
CA LYS A 392 -36.67 9.96 -18.29
C LYS A 392 -36.53 8.49 -17.86
N GLU A 393 -36.70 7.53 -18.78
CA GLU A 393 -36.47 6.10 -18.50
C GLU A 393 -35.00 5.81 -18.20
N LEU A 394 -34.07 6.37 -18.99
CA LEU A 394 -32.64 6.23 -18.76
C LEU A 394 -32.24 6.78 -17.37
N GLY A 395 -32.75 7.94 -16.99
CA GLY A 395 -32.49 8.54 -15.67
C GLY A 395 -32.96 7.67 -14.49
N LYS A 396 -34.10 6.94 -14.67
CA LYS A 396 -34.66 6.04 -13.63
C LYS A 396 -33.67 4.90 -13.26
N ILE A 397 -32.87 4.41 -14.21
CA ILE A 397 -31.88 3.35 -13.98
C ILE A 397 -30.89 3.80 -12.92
N GLY A 398 -30.34 5.03 -13.04
CA GLY A 398 -29.39 5.60 -12.07
C GLY A 398 -28.01 4.94 -12.11
N TYR A 399 -27.44 4.67 -10.94
CA TYR A 399 -26.06 4.19 -10.80
C TYR A 399 -25.91 2.71 -11.18
N LEU A 400 -24.94 2.42 -12.06
CA LEU A 400 -24.79 1.09 -12.68
C LEU A 400 -24.23 0.01 -11.73
N TYR A 401 -23.53 0.38 -10.68
CA TYR A 401 -22.83 -0.56 -9.82
C TYR A 401 -23.64 -0.95 -8.57
N SER A 402 -24.94 -0.63 -8.54
CA SER A 402 -25.85 -1.10 -7.52
C SER A 402 -27.11 -1.71 -8.13
N LYS A 403 -27.69 -2.72 -7.47
CA LYS A 403 -28.91 -3.42 -7.96
C LYS A 403 -30.12 -2.49 -8.11
N ASN A 404 -30.19 -1.44 -7.29
CA ASN A 404 -31.34 -0.53 -7.22
C ASN A 404 -31.05 0.83 -7.87
N GLY A 405 -29.92 0.99 -8.57
CA GLY A 405 -29.50 2.25 -9.17
C GLY A 405 -29.21 3.36 -8.14
N THR A 406 -28.88 3.00 -6.90
CA THR A 406 -28.50 3.92 -5.82
C THR A 406 -27.00 4.14 -5.79
N ILE A 407 -26.57 5.40 -5.63
CA ILE A 407 -25.17 5.75 -5.48
C ILE A 407 -24.64 5.33 -4.10
N PRO A 408 -23.29 5.20 -3.92
CA PRO A 408 -22.72 4.88 -2.62
C PRO A 408 -23.11 5.92 -1.56
N ASP A 409 -23.69 5.46 -0.46
CA ASP A 409 -24.05 6.30 0.67
C ASP A 409 -22.82 6.64 1.53
N ILE A 410 -22.78 7.85 2.09
CA ILE A 410 -21.62 8.36 2.85
C ILE A 410 -21.36 7.55 4.13
N GLU A 411 -22.41 7.10 4.82
CA GLU A 411 -22.25 6.32 6.04
C GLU A 411 -21.59 4.97 5.75
N ASN A 412 -22.08 4.25 4.74
CA ASN A 412 -21.50 2.97 4.33
C ASN A 412 -20.09 3.13 3.75
N HIS A 413 -19.84 4.23 3.06
CA HIS A 413 -18.52 4.58 2.56
C HIS A 413 -17.53 4.82 3.73
N CYS A 414 -17.91 5.58 4.74
CA CYS A 414 -17.09 5.84 5.93
C CYS A 414 -16.83 4.58 6.75
N LYS A 415 -17.78 3.64 6.84
CA LYS A 415 -17.55 2.31 7.44
C LYS A 415 -16.46 1.52 6.70
N LYS A 416 -16.42 1.59 5.37
CA LYS A 416 -15.34 0.98 4.59
C LYS A 416 -14.00 1.68 4.84
N LEU A 417 -13.97 3.02 4.84
CA LEU A 417 -12.78 3.77 5.19
C LEU A 417 -12.27 3.43 6.59
N GLU A 418 -13.16 3.34 7.56
CA GLU A 418 -12.82 2.95 8.94
C GLU A 418 -12.19 1.55 9.01
N SER A 419 -12.71 0.59 8.24
CA SER A 419 -12.12 -0.76 8.14
C SER A 419 -10.70 -0.70 7.55
N ILE A 420 -10.48 0.11 6.52
CA ILE A 420 -9.17 0.33 5.90
C ILE A 420 -8.21 0.98 6.91
N TYR A 421 -8.66 2.01 7.64
CA TYR A 421 -7.86 2.67 8.67
C TYR A 421 -7.41 1.69 9.75
N LYS A 422 -8.34 0.88 10.27
CA LYS A 422 -8.04 -0.14 11.28
C LYS A 422 -7.04 -1.18 10.77
N SER A 423 -7.17 -1.60 9.51
CA SER A 423 -6.22 -2.54 8.89
C SER A 423 -4.81 -1.95 8.85
N LEU A 424 -4.65 -0.71 8.36
CA LEU A 424 -3.35 -0.06 8.28
C LEU A 424 -2.75 0.27 9.65
N MET A 425 -3.58 0.62 10.63
CA MET A 425 -3.11 0.83 12.01
C MET A 425 -2.62 -0.47 12.65
N GLN A 426 -3.27 -1.61 12.35
CA GLN A 426 -2.78 -2.93 12.76
C GLN A 426 -1.44 -3.28 12.09
N GLU A 427 -1.20 -2.78 10.88
CA GLU A 427 0.09 -2.88 10.17
C GLU A 427 1.14 -1.86 10.68
N LYS A 428 0.76 -0.94 11.59
CA LYS A 428 1.69 0.05 12.21
C LYS A 428 2.87 -0.63 12.91
N TYR A 429 2.61 -1.75 13.56
CA TYR A 429 3.66 -2.65 13.97
C TYR A 429 3.95 -3.55 12.77
N LYS A 430 5.05 -3.34 12.07
CA LYS A 430 5.52 -4.21 10.98
C LYS A 430 5.86 -5.62 11.48
N LEU A 431 5.51 -5.93 12.72
CA LEU A 431 5.75 -7.21 13.34
C LEU A 431 4.93 -8.29 12.63
N TRP A 432 5.62 -9.02 11.78
CA TRP A 432 5.05 -10.10 10.97
C TRP A 432 5.02 -11.43 11.73
N ARG A 433 6.06 -11.66 12.60
CA ARG A 433 6.35 -12.96 13.17
C ARG A 433 6.87 -12.84 14.60
N ILE A 434 6.53 -13.85 15.41
CA ILE A 434 7.15 -14.07 16.73
C ILE A 434 7.76 -15.46 16.75
N THR A 435 9.02 -15.55 17.12
CA THR A 435 9.73 -16.80 17.37
C THR A 435 9.71 -17.09 18.85
N LEU A 436 9.21 -18.27 19.22
CA LEU A 436 9.15 -18.78 20.57
C LEU A 436 10.24 -19.83 20.75
N ASP A 437 11.21 -19.54 21.57
CA ASP A 437 12.25 -20.49 21.91
C ASP A 437 11.77 -21.45 22.98
N THR A 438 10.99 -22.46 22.56
CA THR A 438 10.16 -23.26 23.48
C THR A 438 10.96 -24.23 24.35
N ASN A 439 11.97 -24.89 23.75
CA ASN A 439 12.77 -25.96 24.37
C ASN A 439 14.15 -26.11 23.75
N PRO A 440 15.00 -25.04 23.80
CA PRO A 440 16.26 -25.04 23.07
C PRO A 440 17.22 -26.19 23.40
N GLU A 441 17.21 -26.69 24.64
CA GLU A 441 18.09 -27.78 25.07
C GLU A 441 17.48 -29.17 24.85
N ASP A 442 16.33 -29.31 24.23
CA ASP A 442 15.72 -30.60 23.89
C ASP A 442 15.88 -30.91 22.39
N CYS A 443 16.81 -31.74 22.03
CA CYS A 443 16.99 -32.25 20.64
C CYS A 443 17.41 -33.73 20.67
N ASN A 444 17.00 -34.48 19.67
CA ASN A 444 17.40 -35.88 19.48
C ASN A 444 18.63 -36.02 18.55
N LEU A 445 19.12 -34.91 17.97
CA LEU A 445 20.34 -34.85 17.18
C LEU A 445 21.47 -34.12 17.92
N SER A 446 22.69 -34.19 17.38
CA SER A 446 23.89 -33.49 17.90
C SER A 446 24.69 -32.91 16.75
N CYS A 447 24.04 -32.01 15.97
CA CYS A 447 24.65 -31.42 14.77
C CYS A 447 25.96 -30.68 15.10
N THR A 448 26.99 -30.87 14.27
CA THR A 448 28.36 -30.35 14.54
C THR A 448 28.42 -28.82 14.64
N MET A 449 27.52 -28.10 13.93
CA MET A 449 27.45 -26.66 13.90
C MET A 449 26.47 -26.03 14.92
N CYS A 450 25.76 -26.86 15.70
CA CYS A 450 24.73 -26.35 16.62
C CYS A 450 25.37 -25.78 17.89
N GLU A 451 24.99 -24.53 18.25
CA GLU A 451 25.48 -23.85 19.45
C GLU A 451 25.29 -24.69 20.72
N GLU A 452 24.14 -25.34 20.88
CA GLU A 452 23.79 -26.04 22.12
C GLU A 452 24.04 -27.56 22.09
N HIS A 453 23.83 -28.20 20.94
CA HIS A 453 23.81 -29.65 20.84
C HIS A 453 25.05 -30.26 20.16
N SER A 454 26.01 -29.41 19.70
CA SER A 454 27.27 -29.89 19.14
C SER A 454 28.06 -30.71 20.13
N PRO A 455 28.83 -31.71 19.68
CA PRO A 455 29.88 -32.36 20.52
C PRO A 455 30.89 -31.38 21.10
N PHE A 456 31.08 -30.24 20.44
CA PHE A 456 32.01 -29.19 20.88
C PHE A 456 31.39 -28.24 21.90
N SER A 457 30.04 -28.23 22.03
CA SER A 457 29.33 -27.33 22.94
C SER A 457 29.47 -27.76 24.38
N LYS A 458 29.81 -26.80 25.22
CA LYS A 458 29.77 -26.92 26.67
C LYS A 458 28.61 -26.18 27.31
N PHE A 459 27.78 -25.53 26.51
CA PHE A 459 26.72 -24.60 26.94
C PHE A 459 25.80 -25.19 28.01
N ILE A 460 25.21 -26.35 27.76
CA ILE A 460 24.28 -26.98 28.71
C ILE A 460 25.00 -27.37 30.00
N LYS A 461 26.23 -27.88 29.89
CA LYS A 461 27.01 -28.37 31.04
C LYS A 461 27.56 -27.24 31.90
N GLU A 462 28.21 -26.27 31.30
CA GLU A 462 28.97 -25.23 32.01
C GLU A 462 28.10 -24.00 32.35
N LYS A 463 27.24 -23.54 31.46
CA LYS A 463 26.37 -22.35 31.67
C LYS A 463 25.05 -22.67 32.36
N LEU A 464 24.45 -23.78 32.04
CA LEU A 464 23.15 -24.17 32.61
C LEU A 464 23.27 -25.16 33.77
N ASN A 465 24.46 -25.56 34.15
CA ASN A 465 24.68 -26.58 35.19
C ASN A 465 23.85 -27.86 34.97
N GLY A 466 23.70 -28.28 33.70
CA GLY A 466 22.89 -29.42 33.28
C GLY A 466 21.37 -29.21 33.31
N LYS A 467 20.89 -28.01 33.72
CA LYS A 467 19.45 -27.71 33.69
C LYS A 467 19.00 -27.39 32.29
N ARG A 468 17.75 -27.74 31.98
CA ARG A 468 17.12 -27.46 30.67
C ARG A 468 16.01 -26.44 30.84
N ARG A 469 16.08 -25.36 30.09
CA ARG A 469 15.06 -24.32 30.05
C ARG A 469 13.91 -24.77 29.16
N ARG A 470 12.69 -24.51 29.56
CA ARG A 470 11.50 -24.76 28.73
C ARG A 470 10.51 -23.67 28.99
N MET A 471 9.92 -23.14 27.94
CA MET A 471 8.92 -22.08 28.05
C MET A 471 7.71 -22.58 28.86
N PRO A 472 7.28 -21.82 29.89
CA PRO A 472 6.07 -22.13 30.65
C PRO A 472 4.83 -22.10 29.74
N LYS A 473 3.91 -23.07 29.93
CA LYS A 473 2.64 -23.14 29.19
C LYS A 473 1.79 -21.89 29.40
N GLU A 474 1.85 -21.35 30.57
CA GLU A 474 1.03 -20.23 31.08
C GLU A 474 1.25 -18.95 30.24
N TRP A 475 2.42 -18.76 29.65
CA TRP A 475 2.71 -17.59 28.82
C TRP A 475 2.10 -17.67 27.42
N LEU A 476 1.91 -18.87 26.89
CA LEU A 476 1.55 -19.08 25.48
C LEU A 476 0.25 -18.38 25.10
N GLU A 477 -0.80 -18.51 25.92
CA GLU A 477 -2.11 -17.89 25.65
C GLU A 477 -1.99 -16.36 25.54
N SER A 478 -1.31 -15.71 26.50
CA SER A 478 -1.09 -14.26 26.52
C SER A 478 -0.27 -13.80 25.32
N ILE A 479 0.77 -14.55 24.96
CA ILE A 479 1.61 -14.23 23.78
C ILE A 479 0.76 -14.27 22.50
N PHE A 480 -0.07 -15.30 22.31
CA PHE A 480 -0.92 -15.41 21.12
C PHE A 480 -2.01 -14.33 21.07
N GLN A 481 -2.58 -13.96 22.23
CA GLN A 481 -3.53 -12.86 22.32
C GLN A 481 -2.90 -11.52 21.91
N GLN A 482 -1.72 -11.21 22.43
CA GLN A 482 -0.96 -10.01 22.07
C GLN A 482 -0.52 -10.04 20.60
N ALA A 483 -0.03 -11.19 20.11
CA ALA A 483 0.34 -11.39 18.71
C ALA A 483 -0.84 -11.10 17.77
N LYS A 484 -2.03 -11.59 18.11
CA LYS A 484 -3.26 -11.31 17.34
C LYS A 484 -3.61 -9.82 17.33
N ALA A 485 -3.53 -9.15 18.47
CA ALA A 485 -3.81 -7.72 18.59
C ALA A 485 -2.85 -6.86 17.76
N LEU A 486 -1.57 -7.28 17.67
CA LEU A 486 -0.53 -6.61 16.88
C LEU A 486 -0.52 -7.00 15.40
N GLY A 487 -1.44 -7.85 14.94
CA GLY A 487 -1.54 -8.25 13.55
C GLY A 487 -0.49 -9.27 13.08
N VAL A 488 0.21 -9.93 14.02
CA VAL A 488 1.19 -10.99 13.71
C VAL A 488 0.56 -12.09 12.87
N LYS A 489 1.25 -12.52 11.83
CA LYS A 489 0.76 -13.52 10.87
C LYS A 489 1.27 -14.92 11.16
N GLU A 490 2.48 -15.03 11.73
CA GLU A 490 3.17 -16.30 11.92
C GLU A 490 3.81 -16.42 13.31
N ILE A 491 3.78 -17.64 13.85
CA ILE A 491 4.56 -18.05 15.03
C ILE A 491 5.59 -19.10 14.59
N ILE A 492 6.83 -18.97 15.06
CA ILE A 492 7.86 -20.03 14.95
C ILE A 492 8.06 -20.61 16.35
N PRO A 493 7.71 -21.88 16.60
CA PRO A 493 7.82 -22.46 17.95
C PRO A 493 9.18 -23.11 18.26
N SER A 494 10.27 -22.65 17.64
CA SER A 494 11.61 -23.21 17.85
C SER A 494 12.75 -22.30 17.38
N THR A 495 13.90 -22.42 18.01
CA THR A 495 15.19 -21.92 17.51
C THR A 495 16.26 -23.02 17.44
N MET A 496 16.76 -23.53 18.57
CA MET A 496 17.89 -24.48 18.62
C MET A 496 17.50 -25.93 18.93
N GLY A 497 16.40 -26.17 19.63
CA GLY A 497 15.90 -27.50 19.94
C GLY A 497 15.04 -28.11 18.82
N GLU A 498 14.60 -29.35 19.01
CA GLU A 498 13.54 -29.96 18.17
C GLU A 498 12.15 -29.60 18.75
N PRO A 499 11.35 -28.79 18.06
CA PRO A 499 10.07 -28.30 18.59
C PRO A 499 9.07 -29.40 18.89
N LEU A 500 9.09 -30.49 18.13
CA LEU A 500 8.16 -31.60 18.33
C LEU A 500 8.40 -32.35 19.65
N LEU A 501 9.54 -32.14 20.31
CA LEU A 501 9.83 -32.63 21.67
C LEU A 501 9.28 -31.74 22.78
N TYR A 502 8.79 -30.54 22.47
CA TYR A 502 8.19 -29.66 23.47
C TYR A 502 6.86 -30.23 23.96
N LYS A 503 6.77 -30.51 25.27
CA LYS A 503 5.60 -31.22 25.86
C LYS A 503 4.25 -30.50 25.63
N HIS A 504 4.27 -29.18 25.39
CA HIS A 504 3.07 -28.39 25.15
C HIS A 504 2.89 -27.97 23.69
N PHE A 505 3.58 -28.64 22.77
CA PHE A 505 3.50 -28.32 21.32
C PHE A 505 2.06 -28.42 20.77
N ALA A 506 1.29 -29.43 21.20
CA ALA A 506 -0.12 -29.56 20.80
C ALA A 506 -0.96 -28.33 21.22
N TYR A 507 -0.66 -27.72 22.34
CA TYR A 507 -1.33 -26.49 22.77
C TYR A 507 -0.99 -25.29 21.87
N ILE A 508 0.25 -25.20 21.37
CA ILE A 508 0.61 -24.18 20.35
C ILE A 508 -0.24 -24.35 19.08
N VAL A 509 -0.45 -25.60 18.65
CA VAL A 509 -1.33 -25.89 17.51
C VAL A 509 -2.77 -25.43 17.77
N GLU A 510 -3.33 -25.72 18.93
CA GLU A 510 -4.67 -25.25 19.34
C GLU A 510 -4.77 -23.72 19.30
N LEU A 511 -3.75 -23.01 19.80
CA LEU A 511 -3.70 -21.55 19.81
C LEU A 511 -3.59 -20.97 18.39
N CYS A 512 -2.86 -21.64 17.47
CA CYS A 512 -2.83 -21.26 16.07
C CYS A 512 -4.23 -21.24 15.44
N TYR A 513 -5.03 -22.27 15.71
CA TYR A 513 -6.44 -22.32 15.26
C TYR A 513 -7.28 -21.23 15.95
N LYS A 514 -7.21 -21.13 17.29
CA LYS A 514 -8.01 -20.22 18.09
C LYS A 514 -7.82 -18.75 17.67
N TYR A 515 -6.59 -18.33 17.46
CA TYR A 515 -6.26 -16.95 17.12
C TYR A 515 -6.12 -16.68 15.63
N ASN A 516 -6.29 -17.73 14.78
CA ASN A 516 -6.07 -17.66 13.33
C ASN A 516 -4.70 -17.05 12.98
N ILE A 517 -3.67 -17.56 13.64
CA ILE A 517 -2.26 -17.22 13.37
C ILE A 517 -1.61 -18.48 12.79
N LYS A 518 -0.89 -18.35 11.69
CA LYS A 518 -0.24 -19.48 11.05
C LYS A 518 1.06 -19.85 11.75
N MET A 519 1.46 -21.11 11.59
CA MET A 519 2.74 -21.61 12.06
C MET A 519 3.78 -21.50 10.92
N ASN A 520 5.03 -21.23 11.28
CA ASN A 520 6.19 -21.38 10.41
C ASN A 520 7.19 -22.28 11.18
N LEU A 521 7.24 -23.56 10.83
CA LEU A 521 7.92 -24.56 11.63
C LEU A 521 9.32 -24.87 11.07
N THR A 522 10.32 -24.93 11.95
CA THR A 522 11.62 -25.54 11.63
C THR A 522 11.77 -26.82 12.43
N THR A 523 12.07 -27.93 11.76
CA THR A 523 12.26 -29.25 12.38
C THR A 523 13.45 -29.97 11.74
N ASN A 524 14.06 -30.89 12.47
CA ASN A 524 15.14 -31.70 11.93
C ASN A 524 14.68 -32.87 11.03
N GLY A 525 13.37 -33.01 10.82
CA GLY A 525 12.77 -34.00 9.93
C GLY A 525 12.77 -35.45 10.45
N THR A 526 13.16 -35.67 11.69
CA THR A 526 13.16 -37.03 12.25
C THR A 526 11.79 -37.46 12.77
N PHE A 527 10.90 -36.52 13.05
CA PHE A 527 9.58 -36.78 13.68
C PHE A 527 9.70 -37.75 14.86
N PRO A 528 10.27 -37.32 16.01
CA PRO A 528 10.79 -38.22 17.03
C PRO A 528 9.77 -39.24 17.54
N LYS A 529 10.11 -40.51 17.54
CA LYS A 529 9.21 -41.62 18.01
C LYS A 529 8.77 -41.48 19.45
N THR A 530 9.51 -40.77 20.28
CA THR A 530 9.16 -40.43 21.66
C THR A 530 7.87 -39.63 21.78
N THR A 531 7.46 -38.93 20.70
CA THR A 531 6.18 -38.18 20.65
C THR A 531 4.96 -39.06 20.51
N LYS A 532 5.13 -40.37 20.24
CA LYS A 532 4.08 -41.38 20.01
C LYS A 532 3.14 -41.04 18.84
N LYS A 533 3.59 -40.20 17.89
CA LYS A 533 2.88 -39.87 16.65
C LYS A 533 3.69 -40.30 15.46
N SER A 534 3.00 -40.87 14.47
CA SER A 534 3.58 -41.15 13.14
C SER A 534 3.77 -39.85 12.36
N VAL A 535 4.57 -39.89 11.28
CA VAL A 535 4.76 -38.78 10.35
C VAL A 535 3.43 -38.36 9.73
N THR A 536 2.58 -39.28 9.36
CA THR A 536 1.23 -39.03 8.83
C THR A 536 0.35 -38.26 9.81
N GLU A 537 0.36 -38.64 11.10
CA GLU A 537 -0.39 -37.94 12.14
C GLU A 537 0.15 -36.51 12.35
N TRP A 538 1.47 -36.34 12.35
CA TRP A 538 2.09 -35.01 12.41
C TRP A 538 1.73 -34.17 11.17
N ALA A 539 1.81 -34.73 9.97
CA ALA A 539 1.47 -34.04 8.73
C ALA A 539 0.01 -33.56 8.71
N LYS A 540 -0.94 -34.41 9.09
CA LYS A 540 -2.37 -34.04 9.20
C LYS A 540 -2.63 -32.93 10.20
N LEU A 541 -1.85 -32.86 11.27
CA LEU A 541 -1.96 -31.82 12.29
C LEU A 541 -1.35 -30.50 11.83
N LEU A 542 -0.20 -30.53 11.15
CA LEU A 542 0.62 -29.37 10.85
C LEU A 542 0.26 -28.71 9.51
N VAL A 543 -0.03 -29.48 8.46
CA VAL A 543 -0.26 -28.95 7.11
C VAL A 543 -1.34 -27.88 7.06
N PRO A 544 -2.50 -28.01 7.74
CA PRO A 544 -3.58 -27.01 7.66
C PRO A 544 -3.24 -25.63 8.24
N ILE A 545 -2.29 -25.59 9.17
CA ILE A 545 -1.96 -24.36 9.92
C ILE A 545 -0.57 -23.79 9.55
N THR A 546 0.26 -24.54 8.83
CA THR A 546 1.65 -24.16 8.57
C THR A 546 1.79 -23.50 7.19
N THR A 547 2.36 -22.31 7.15
CA THR A 547 2.70 -21.63 5.89
C THR A 547 3.95 -22.21 5.26
N ASP A 548 4.95 -22.56 6.09
CA ASP A 548 6.25 -23.04 5.65
C ASP A 548 6.84 -24.00 6.68
N ILE A 549 6.98 -25.28 6.31
CA ILE A 549 7.75 -26.23 7.11
C ILE A 549 9.18 -26.30 6.57
N LYS A 550 10.14 -25.88 7.39
CA LYS A 550 11.56 -25.92 7.09
C LYS A 550 12.16 -27.18 7.71
N ILE A 551 12.65 -28.04 6.88
CA ILE A 551 13.31 -29.28 7.29
C ILE A 551 14.82 -29.06 7.19
N SER A 552 15.53 -29.18 8.32
CA SER A 552 17.00 -29.07 8.34
C SER A 552 17.58 -30.17 7.48
N TRP A 553 18.33 -29.81 6.41
CA TRP A 553 18.83 -30.76 5.43
C TRP A 553 20.23 -30.37 4.97
N ASN A 554 21.28 -31.06 5.48
CA ASN A 554 22.66 -30.62 5.29
C ASN A 554 23.51 -31.57 4.43
N GLY A 555 22.89 -32.39 3.58
CA GLY A 555 23.56 -33.24 2.60
C GLY A 555 22.59 -33.94 1.66
N ALA A 556 23.02 -34.25 0.45
CA ALA A 556 22.27 -35.06 -0.52
C ALA A 556 22.48 -36.56 -0.30
N THR A 557 23.54 -36.92 0.39
CA THR A 557 23.95 -38.32 0.67
C THR A 557 23.94 -38.63 2.16
N ALA A 558 23.73 -39.85 2.53
CA ALA A 558 23.84 -40.32 3.91
C ALA A 558 25.22 -40.03 4.50
N GLN A 559 26.28 -40.16 3.70
CA GLN A 559 27.64 -39.93 4.14
C GLN A 559 27.86 -38.49 4.60
N THR A 560 27.41 -37.48 3.85
CA THR A 560 27.54 -36.08 4.19
C THR A 560 26.59 -35.70 5.31
N ALA A 561 25.30 -36.07 5.18
CA ALA A 561 24.28 -35.70 6.16
C ALA A 561 24.60 -36.21 7.58
N GLN A 562 25.01 -37.48 7.70
CA GLN A 562 25.31 -38.10 9.00
C GLN A 562 26.61 -37.64 9.65
N LYS A 563 27.58 -37.13 8.87
CA LYS A 563 28.77 -36.46 9.40
C LYS A 563 28.48 -35.11 10.05
N ILE A 564 27.44 -34.42 9.58
CA ILE A 564 27.07 -33.07 10.03
C ILE A 564 25.94 -33.13 11.07
N MET A 565 24.89 -33.85 10.74
CA MET A 565 23.72 -34.05 11.63
C MET A 565 23.89 -35.35 12.39
N LEU A 566 24.79 -35.38 13.35
CA LEU A 566 25.11 -36.58 14.11
C LEU A 566 23.86 -37.19 14.75
N LYS A 567 23.78 -38.52 14.75
CA LYS A 567 22.64 -39.37 15.17
C LYS A 567 21.44 -39.36 14.21
N ILE A 568 21.47 -38.66 13.08
CA ILE A 568 20.42 -38.82 12.06
C ILE A 568 20.51 -40.19 11.37
N ASN A 569 19.35 -40.78 11.14
CA ASN A 569 19.23 -41.86 10.15
C ASN A 569 18.72 -41.22 8.86
N PHE A 570 19.59 -41.06 7.88
CA PHE A 570 19.29 -40.35 6.63
C PHE A 570 18.15 -41.03 5.84
N GLU A 571 18.15 -42.35 5.72
CA GLU A 571 17.11 -43.06 4.96
C GLU A 571 15.73 -42.92 5.63
N GLU A 572 15.66 -43.00 6.98
CA GLU A 572 14.45 -42.77 7.73
C GLU A 572 13.96 -41.35 7.59
N ALA A 573 14.85 -40.35 7.70
CA ALA A 573 14.50 -38.94 7.49
C ALA A 573 13.99 -38.68 6.06
N LEU A 574 14.61 -39.29 5.07
CA LEU A 574 14.18 -39.20 3.67
C LEU A 574 12.78 -39.82 3.46
N ALA A 575 12.49 -40.95 4.09
CA ALA A 575 11.16 -41.57 4.07
C ALA A 575 10.11 -40.67 4.73
N ASN A 576 10.45 -40.10 5.91
CA ASN A 576 9.59 -39.16 6.63
C ASN A 576 9.23 -37.91 5.78
N VAL A 577 10.20 -37.36 5.06
CA VAL A 577 9.96 -36.22 4.18
C VAL A 577 9.02 -36.60 3.03
N LYS A 578 9.18 -37.77 2.43
CA LYS A 578 8.29 -38.26 1.38
C LYS A 578 6.85 -38.40 1.87
N ASP A 579 6.66 -39.03 3.04
CA ASP A 579 5.34 -39.25 3.62
C ASP A 579 4.68 -37.90 4.00
N PHE A 580 5.45 -36.96 4.54
CA PHE A 580 4.96 -35.63 4.84
C PHE A 580 4.48 -34.89 3.57
N ILE A 581 5.30 -34.92 2.51
CA ILE A 581 4.97 -34.26 1.23
C ILE A 581 3.75 -34.91 0.59
N HIS A 582 3.61 -36.23 0.68
CA HIS A 582 2.43 -36.95 0.18
C HIS A 582 1.14 -36.41 0.82
N ILE A 583 1.06 -36.33 2.15
CA ILE A 583 -0.09 -35.80 2.88
C ILE A 583 -0.31 -34.31 2.56
N ARG A 584 0.77 -33.50 2.42
CA ARG A 584 0.68 -32.08 2.00
C ARG A 584 0.01 -31.95 0.63
N ASN A 585 0.37 -32.82 -0.32
CA ASN A 585 -0.18 -32.77 -1.67
C ASN A 585 -1.64 -33.24 -1.73
N GLU A 586 -2.01 -34.25 -0.96
CA GLU A 586 -3.42 -34.66 -0.78
C GLU A 586 -4.24 -33.49 -0.24
N TYR A 587 -3.80 -32.86 0.85
CA TYR A 587 -4.49 -31.73 1.47
C TYR A 587 -4.60 -30.52 0.51
N PHE A 588 -3.55 -30.24 -0.26
CA PHE A 588 -3.59 -29.19 -1.27
C PHE A 588 -4.62 -29.49 -2.37
N THR A 589 -4.70 -30.71 -2.83
CA THR A 589 -5.68 -31.14 -3.85
C THR A 589 -7.12 -30.97 -3.35
N GLU A 590 -7.37 -31.30 -2.08
CA GLU A 590 -8.70 -31.22 -1.47
C GLU A 590 -9.13 -29.78 -1.15
N THR A 591 -8.21 -28.92 -0.69
CA THR A 591 -8.56 -27.64 -0.07
C THR A 591 -8.06 -26.41 -0.83
N GLY A 592 -7.09 -26.58 -1.76
CA GLY A 592 -6.37 -25.49 -2.41
C GLY A 592 -5.33 -24.78 -1.49
N TYR A 593 -5.20 -25.19 -0.22
CA TYR A 593 -4.23 -24.59 0.70
C TYR A 593 -2.89 -25.34 0.61
N LYS A 594 -1.82 -24.60 0.28
CA LYS A 594 -0.47 -25.14 0.11
C LYS A 594 0.43 -24.78 1.29
N CYS A 595 0.75 -25.77 2.12
CA CYS A 595 1.87 -25.70 3.05
C CYS A 595 3.18 -25.84 2.28
N ARG A 596 4.04 -24.81 2.32
CA ARG A 596 5.36 -24.88 1.66
C ARG A 596 6.28 -25.84 2.40
N VAL A 597 7.02 -26.64 1.67
CA VAL A 597 8.11 -27.47 2.22
C VAL A 597 9.44 -26.90 1.76
N THR A 598 10.33 -26.65 2.72
CA THR A 598 11.64 -26.02 2.50
C THR A 598 12.75 -26.89 3.05
N PHE A 599 13.80 -27.14 2.27
CA PHE A 599 15.07 -27.64 2.80
C PHE A 599 15.89 -26.44 3.35
N GLN A 600 16.19 -26.50 4.63
CA GLN A 600 16.96 -25.46 5.34
C GLN A 600 18.38 -25.95 5.56
N LEU A 601 19.36 -25.22 5.01
CA LEU A 601 20.77 -25.57 5.03
C LEU A 601 21.59 -24.59 5.89
N THR A 602 22.68 -25.10 6.48
CA THR A 602 23.81 -24.28 6.92
C THR A 602 24.94 -24.46 5.89
N PHE A 603 25.37 -23.38 5.26
CA PHE A 603 26.41 -23.43 4.22
C PHE A 603 27.79 -23.59 4.83
N MET A 604 28.44 -24.72 4.55
CA MET A 604 29.74 -25.10 5.09
C MET A 604 30.59 -25.73 4.01
N GLN A 605 31.93 -25.61 4.09
CA GLN A 605 32.83 -26.20 3.10
C GLN A 605 32.67 -27.72 2.94
N ASN A 606 32.29 -28.43 4.01
CA ASN A 606 32.14 -29.88 4.01
C ASN A 606 30.80 -30.42 3.51
N ASN A 607 29.87 -29.53 3.08
CA ASN A 607 28.58 -29.98 2.52
C ASN A 607 28.16 -29.27 1.21
N MET A 608 28.73 -28.10 0.90
CA MET A 608 28.27 -27.34 -0.27
C MET A 608 28.74 -27.91 -1.62
N HIS A 609 29.66 -28.84 -1.65
CA HIS A 609 29.96 -29.62 -2.85
C HIS A 609 28.75 -30.48 -3.31
N GLU A 610 27.79 -30.79 -2.44
CA GLU A 610 26.53 -31.45 -2.75
C GLU A 610 25.35 -30.49 -3.00
N LEU A 611 25.56 -29.17 -3.08
CA LEU A 611 24.46 -28.21 -3.21
C LEU A 611 23.61 -28.45 -4.45
N ALA A 612 24.22 -28.74 -5.59
CA ALA A 612 23.51 -29.07 -6.83
C ALA A 612 22.70 -30.38 -6.70
N ASP A 613 23.25 -31.38 -6.01
CA ASP A 613 22.56 -32.65 -5.75
C ASP A 613 21.40 -32.51 -4.76
N ILE A 614 21.55 -31.62 -3.76
CA ILE A 614 20.43 -31.26 -2.85
C ILE A 614 19.29 -30.62 -3.63
N ILE A 615 19.57 -29.76 -4.62
CA ILE A 615 18.54 -29.17 -5.48
C ILE A 615 17.86 -30.23 -6.35
N ALA A 616 18.63 -31.13 -6.94
CA ALA A 616 18.09 -32.26 -7.71
C ALA A 616 17.20 -33.14 -6.84
N LEU A 617 17.62 -33.49 -5.62
CA LEU A 617 16.84 -34.26 -4.65
C LEU A 617 15.56 -33.49 -4.24
N ALA A 618 15.65 -32.20 -3.97
CA ALA A 618 14.49 -31.38 -3.66
C ALA A 618 13.45 -31.35 -4.79
N ALA A 619 13.90 -31.21 -6.04
CA ALA A 619 13.02 -31.29 -7.20
C ALA A 619 12.32 -32.66 -7.31
N LYS A 620 13.07 -33.75 -7.15
CA LYS A 620 12.54 -35.13 -7.18
C LYS A 620 11.50 -35.39 -6.09
N LEU A 621 11.65 -34.78 -4.91
CA LEU A 621 10.76 -34.95 -3.76
C LEU A 621 9.56 -34.02 -3.75
N ASP A 622 9.44 -33.08 -4.69
CA ASP A 622 8.46 -31.98 -4.69
C ASP A 622 8.62 -31.01 -3.51
N VAL A 623 9.85 -30.78 -3.09
CA VAL A 623 10.20 -29.71 -2.14
C VAL A 623 10.08 -28.38 -2.88
N ASP A 624 9.46 -27.39 -2.26
CA ASP A 624 9.16 -26.11 -2.92
C ASP A 624 10.35 -25.17 -2.95
N ARG A 625 11.20 -25.23 -1.91
CA ARG A 625 12.31 -24.29 -1.75
C ARG A 625 13.53 -24.92 -1.10
N VAL A 626 14.71 -24.53 -1.57
CA VAL A 626 16.00 -24.77 -0.91
C VAL A 626 16.54 -23.42 -0.46
N LYS A 627 16.85 -23.29 0.82
CA LYS A 627 17.41 -22.05 1.37
C LYS A 627 18.44 -22.34 2.44
N GLY A 628 19.28 -21.36 2.78
CA GLY A 628 20.21 -21.53 3.87
C GLY A 628 20.79 -20.20 4.37
N HIS A 629 21.76 -20.34 5.23
CA HIS A 629 22.56 -19.23 5.75
C HIS A 629 24.01 -19.65 5.88
N GLN A 630 24.91 -18.67 5.88
CA GLN A 630 26.32 -18.90 6.15
C GLN A 630 26.54 -19.36 7.59
N LEU A 631 27.51 -20.23 7.81
CA LEU A 631 27.85 -20.79 9.12
C LEU A 631 28.14 -19.69 10.15
N TRP A 632 27.52 -19.79 11.31
CA TRP A 632 27.97 -19.13 12.53
C TRP A 632 29.04 -19.95 13.19
N THR A 633 30.23 -19.38 13.40
CA THR A 633 31.39 -20.08 13.94
C THR A 633 31.42 -19.98 15.47
N HIS A 634 30.61 -20.81 16.13
CA HIS A 634 30.50 -20.84 17.60
C HIS A 634 31.74 -21.46 18.29
N PHE A 635 32.51 -22.30 17.57
CA PHE A 635 33.60 -23.10 18.10
C PHE A 635 34.83 -23.00 17.19
N ASP A 636 35.99 -23.07 17.76
CA ASP A 636 37.26 -23.08 17.02
C ASP A 636 37.34 -24.26 16.04
N GLU A 637 36.81 -25.40 16.44
CA GLU A 637 36.80 -26.65 15.66
C GLU A 637 36.03 -26.56 14.33
N ILE A 638 35.18 -25.55 14.18
CA ILE A 638 34.38 -25.34 12.95
C ILE A 638 34.73 -24.07 12.18
N LYS A 639 35.69 -23.29 12.61
CA LYS A 639 36.08 -22.04 11.95
C LYS A 639 36.42 -22.21 10.48
N ASP A 640 37.19 -23.25 10.15
CA ASP A 640 37.65 -23.55 8.81
C ASP A 640 36.52 -24.07 7.89
N LEU A 641 35.36 -24.38 8.46
CA LEU A 641 34.19 -24.79 7.67
C LEU A 641 33.40 -23.60 7.10
N SER A 642 33.72 -22.37 7.51
CA SER A 642 33.03 -21.18 6.96
C SER A 642 33.38 -20.99 5.49
N MET A 643 32.37 -20.68 4.65
CA MET A 643 32.57 -20.29 3.25
C MET A 643 33.25 -18.90 3.13
N ARG A 644 33.29 -18.14 4.23
CA ARG A 644 34.03 -16.85 4.35
C ARG A 644 35.35 -16.96 5.04
N HIS A 645 35.92 -18.16 5.13
CA HIS A 645 37.19 -18.42 5.80
C HIS A 645 38.37 -17.80 5.04
N SER A 646 38.38 -17.87 3.72
CA SER A 646 39.44 -17.36 2.85
C SER A 646 38.88 -16.91 1.49
N PRO A 647 39.65 -16.14 0.70
CA PRO A 647 39.26 -15.81 -0.68
C PRO A 647 38.98 -17.05 -1.54
N GLU A 648 39.75 -18.13 -1.36
CA GLU A 648 39.59 -19.37 -2.09
C GLU A 648 38.24 -20.04 -1.75
N SER A 649 37.85 -20.05 -0.48
CA SER A 649 36.56 -20.60 -0.05
C SER A 649 35.37 -19.79 -0.58
N ILE A 650 35.51 -18.46 -0.73
CA ILE A 650 34.51 -17.61 -1.39
C ILE A 650 34.40 -17.95 -2.88
N LEU A 651 35.52 -18.08 -3.59
CA LEU A 651 35.53 -18.46 -5.00
C LEU A 651 34.87 -19.84 -5.20
N GLN A 652 35.18 -20.79 -4.32
CA GLN A 652 34.57 -22.11 -4.33
C GLN A 652 33.08 -22.07 -4.04
N TRP A 653 32.62 -21.24 -3.08
CA TRP A 653 31.22 -20.99 -2.85
C TRP A 653 30.53 -20.45 -4.10
N ASN A 654 31.11 -19.46 -4.77
CA ASN A 654 30.54 -18.84 -5.96
C ASN A 654 30.39 -19.86 -7.10
N GLU A 655 31.32 -20.81 -7.22
CA GLU A 655 31.18 -21.91 -8.18
C GLU A 655 30.04 -22.87 -7.79
N TYR A 656 29.87 -23.19 -6.51
CA TYR A 656 28.71 -24.00 -6.06
C TYR A 656 27.39 -23.28 -6.27
N VAL A 657 27.35 -21.96 -6.09
CA VAL A 657 26.16 -21.16 -6.43
C VAL A 657 25.84 -21.25 -7.91
N ARG A 658 26.82 -21.16 -8.81
CA ARG A 658 26.62 -21.33 -10.26
C ARG A 658 26.03 -22.70 -10.57
N GLN A 659 26.66 -23.76 -10.04
CA GLN A 659 26.17 -25.15 -10.21
C GLN A 659 24.76 -25.35 -9.66
N ALA A 660 24.41 -24.67 -8.57
CA ALA A 660 23.08 -24.70 -8.00
C ALA A 660 22.03 -24.13 -8.96
N TYR A 661 22.31 -23.02 -9.63
CA TYR A 661 21.42 -22.45 -10.64
C TYR A 661 21.34 -23.33 -11.89
N ASP A 662 22.45 -23.93 -12.33
CA ASP A 662 22.45 -24.91 -13.43
C ASP A 662 21.59 -26.14 -13.09
N ALA A 663 21.65 -26.64 -11.86
CA ALA A 663 20.80 -27.72 -11.37
C ALA A 663 19.32 -27.30 -11.32
N GLN A 664 19.01 -26.07 -10.88
CA GLN A 664 17.65 -25.51 -10.90
C GLN A 664 17.07 -25.47 -12.34
N GLU A 665 17.88 -25.12 -13.34
CA GLU A 665 17.45 -25.14 -14.74
C GLU A 665 17.25 -26.57 -15.27
N LYS A 666 18.05 -27.54 -14.83
CA LYS A 666 18.04 -28.90 -15.30
C LYS A 666 16.91 -29.74 -14.68
N TYR A 667 16.66 -29.59 -13.39
CA TYR A 667 15.71 -30.43 -12.66
C TYR A 667 14.42 -29.68 -12.37
N ARG A 668 13.28 -30.38 -12.52
CA ARG A 668 11.94 -29.84 -12.29
C ARG A 668 11.18 -30.68 -11.27
N LYS A 669 10.31 -30.04 -10.53
CA LYS A 669 9.32 -30.73 -9.69
C LYS A 669 8.33 -31.51 -10.54
N PRO A 670 7.57 -32.47 -9.97
CA PRO A 670 6.58 -33.24 -10.71
C PRO A 670 5.54 -32.41 -11.47
N ASN A 671 5.24 -31.19 -10.99
CA ASN A 671 4.33 -30.24 -11.65
C ASN A 671 5.00 -29.36 -12.72
N GLY A 672 6.28 -29.56 -13.02
CA GLY A 672 7.05 -28.79 -14.00
C GLY A 672 7.68 -27.50 -13.48
N GLU A 673 7.37 -27.06 -12.25
CA GLU A 673 7.94 -25.88 -11.65
C GLU A 673 9.40 -26.07 -11.23
N LYS A 674 10.14 -24.97 -11.11
CA LYS A 674 11.48 -24.92 -10.52
C LYS A 674 11.41 -24.95 -8.99
N VAL A 675 12.43 -25.52 -8.35
CA VAL A 675 12.65 -25.32 -6.91
C VAL A 675 13.11 -23.89 -6.68
N ILE A 676 12.52 -23.19 -5.71
CA ILE A 676 12.91 -21.82 -5.36
C ILE A 676 14.25 -21.87 -4.62
N LEU A 677 15.21 -21.05 -5.04
CA LEU A 677 16.48 -20.86 -4.34
C LEU A 677 16.44 -19.55 -3.54
N GLU A 678 16.73 -19.62 -2.24
CA GLU A 678 16.72 -18.44 -1.35
C GLU A 678 18.02 -18.36 -0.55
N ASN A 679 18.65 -17.18 -0.55
CA ASN A 679 19.97 -16.91 0.07
C ASN A 679 21.14 -17.69 -0.54
N ILE A 680 20.96 -18.30 -1.70
CA ILE A 680 22.02 -18.94 -2.47
C ILE A 680 22.51 -17.89 -3.47
N ILE A 681 23.40 -17.00 -3.00
CA ILE A 681 23.91 -15.87 -3.75
C ILE A 681 25.44 -15.84 -3.70
N PRO A 682 26.13 -15.36 -4.74
CA PRO A 682 27.57 -15.18 -4.71
C PRO A 682 28.00 -14.23 -3.58
N LEU A 683 29.19 -14.45 -3.05
CA LEU A 683 29.86 -13.57 -2.08
C LEU A 683 30.92 -12.74 -2.80
N ASP A 684 31.13 -11.49 -2.35
CA ASP A 684 32.26 -10.69 -2.78
C ASP A 684 33.52 -11.11 -2.01
N VAL A 685 34.66 -11.17 -2.69
CA VAL A 685 35.93 -11.51 -2.08
C VAL A 685 36.35 -10.49 -1.02
N ASN A 686 35.81 -9.26 -1.10
CA ASN A 686 36.02 -8.20 -0.12
C ASN A 686 35.15 -8.33 1.15
N GLU A 687 34.17 -9.25 1.18
CA GLU A 687 33.27 -9.48 2.32
C GLU A 687 33.87 -10.37 3.43
N LEU A 688 35.19 -10.52 3.48
CA LEU A 688 35.84 -11.38 4.47
C LEU A 688 35.68 -10.89 5.91
N GLN A 689 35.57 -9.58 6.14
CA GLN A 689 35.60 -8.99 7.49
C GLN A 689 34.39 -8.15 7.85
N GLU A 690 33.75 -7.47 6.89
CA GLU A 690 32.60 -6.61 7.17
C GLU A 690 31.51 -6.80 6.11
N ILE A 691 30.25 -6.76 6.56
CA ILE A 691 29.08 -6.81 5.66
C ILE A 691 28.86 -5.41 5.06
N PRO A 692 28.61 -5.26 3.75
CA PRO A 692 28.40 -3.97 3.10
C PRO A 692 27.35 -3.09 3.83
N GLU A 693 27.60 -1.79 3.93
CA GLU A 693 26.73 -0.86 4.66
C GLU A 693 25.31 -0.79 4.08
N ASN A 694 25.16 -0.96 2.77
CA ASN A 694 23.85 -0.98 2.09
C ASN A 694 23.02 -2.21 2.44
N TYR A 695 23.59 -3.27 3.03
CA TYR A 695 22.85 -4.45 3.46
C TYR A 695 22.02 -4.15 4.72
N ASN A 696 20.76 -4.62 4.72
CA ASN A 696 19.82 -4.36 5.79
C ASN A 696 19.50 -5.61 6.60
N CYS A 697 19.10 -5.42 7.85
CA CYS A 697 18.60 -6.50 8.69
C CYS A 697 17.19 -6.89 8.22
N PRO A 698 16.94 -8.16 7.84
CA PRO A 698 15.61 -8.60 7.39
C PRO A 698 14.62 -8.83 8.53
N PHE A 699 15.05 -8.78 9.78
CA PHE A 699 14.25 -9.14 10.95
C PHE A 699 13.78 -7.93 11.77
N LEU A 700 14.59 -6.89 11.92
CA LEU A 700 14.21 -5.70 12.69
C LEU A 700 12.88 -5.13 12.20
N GLU A 701 12.02 -4.76 13.15
CA GLU A 701 10.63 -4.35 12.98
C GLU A 701 9.66 -5.45 12.51
N LYS A 702 10.16 -6.59 12.02
CA LYS A 702 9.34 -7.68 11.45
C LYS A 702 9.23 -8.91 12.33
N GLU A 703 10.20 -9.15 13.19
CA GLU A 703 10.29 -10.37 14.00
C GLU A 703 10.80 -10.07 15.41
N LEU A 704 10.22 -10.78 16.40
CA LEU A 704 10.69 -10.80 17.79
C LEU A 704 10.94 -12.25 18.20
N TRP A 705 11.88 -12.42 19.13
CA TRP A 705 12.21 -13.68 19.80
C TRP A 705 11.82 -13.60 21.26
N ILE A 706 11.17 -14.62 21.78
CA ILE A 706 10.85 -14.79 23.20
C ILE A 706 11.58 -16.04 23.69
N SER A 707 12.51 -15.86 24.61
CA SER A 707 13.31 -16.94 25.15
C SER A 707 12.49 -17.83 26.12
N PRO A 708 12.96 -19.04 26.49
CA PRO A 708 12.30 -19.87 27.46
C PRO A 708 12.26 -19.29 28.88
N THR A 709 13.01 -18.20 29.12
CA THR A 709 13.02 -17.41 30.37
C THR A 709 12.24 -16.12 30.28
N GLY A 710 11.48 -15.93 29.20
CA GLY A 710 10.62 -14.77 28.97
C GLY A 710 11.31 -13.54 28.41
N LYS A 711 12.65 -13.49 28.28
CA LYS A 711 13.36 -12.35 27.67
C LYS A 711 12.91 -12.14 26.24
N ILE A 712 12.64 -10.89 25.88
CA ILE A 712 12.25 -10.48 24.52
C ILE A 712 13.49 -9.90 23.83
N SER A 713 13.73 -10.33 22.57
CA SER A 713 14.82 -9.83 21.75
C SER A 713 14.36 -9.57 20.32
N PRO A 714 14.80 -8.48 19.66
CA PRO A 714 14.54 -8.20 18.24
C PRO A 714 15.55 -8.84 17.28
N CYS A 715 16.41 -9.74 17.75
CA CYS A 715 17.53 -10.30 16.99
C CYS A 715 17.51 -11.81 16.95
N CYS A 716 17.80 -12.38 15.76
CA CYS A 716 17.91 -13.82 15.52
C CYS A 716 19.29 -14.41 15.90
N ALA A 717 20.23 -13.60 16.33
CA ALA A 717 21.56 -14.07 16.72
C ALA A 717 21.49 -15.09 17.89
N PRO A 718 22.49 -15.92 18.07
CA PRO A 718 22.63 -16.78 19.24
C PRO A 718 22.46 -16.03 20.56
N ASP A 719 22.00 -16.71 21.60
CA ASP A 719 21.64 -16.11 22.89
C ASP A 719 22.73 -15.19 23.47
N GLU A 720 23.97 -15.67 23.48
CA GLU A 720 25.10 -14.89 24.01
C GLU A 720 25.38 -13.62 23.23
N MET A 721 25.24 -13.69 21.89
CA MET A 721 25.47 -12.55 21.02
C MET A 721 24.35 -11.53 21.10
N ARG A 722 23.08 -11.97 21.14
CA ARG A 722 21.93 -11.05 21.21
C ARG A 722 21.80 -10.33 22.56
N GLU A 723 22.31 -10.93 23.66
CA GLU A 723 22.40 -10.26 24.95
C GLU A 723 23.26 -9.00 24.92
N THR A 724 24.25 -8.92 24.02
CA THR A 724 25.10 -7.72 23.84
C THR A 724 24.33 -6.52 23.27
N LEU A 725 23.14 -6.73 22.71
CA LEU A 725 22.29 -5.65 22.18
C LEU A 725 21.53 -4.87 23.26
N GLY A 726 21.51 -5.38 24.50
CA GLY A 726 20.83 -4.79 25.64
C GLY A 726 19.56 -5.51 26.05
N ASP A 727 18.88 -4.97 27.06
CA ASP A 727 17.62 -5.49 27.58
C ASP A 727 16.44 -4.80 26.91
N PHE A 728 15.52 -5.59 26.35
CA PHE A 728 14.30 -5.12 25.70
C PHE A 728 13.04 -5.44 26.50
N GLY A 729 13.17 -6.13 27.64
CA GLY A 729 12.04 -6.51 28.51
C GLY A 729 11.80 -8.01 28.60
N ASN A 730 10.80 -8.37 29.43
CA ASN A 730 10.45 -9.76 29.72
C ASN A 730 8.93 -9.93 29.68
N ILE A 731 8.43 -10.98 29.03
CA ILE A 731 7.00 -11.27 28.85
C ILE A 731 6.23 -11.45 30.18
N GLU A 732 6.92 -11.73 31.29
CA GLU A 732 6.31 -11.78 32.62
C GLU A 732 5.84 -10.40 33.11
N ASN A 733 6.55 -9.34 32.76
CA ASN A 733 6.33 -7.99 33.29
C ASN A 733 5.95 -6.97 32.22
N ASP A 734 6.26 -7.27 30.94
CA ASP A 734 6.12 -6.38 29.81
C ASP A 734 5.15 -6.92 28.78
N THR A 735 4.46 -6.02 28.08
CA THR A 735 3.71 -6.40 26.88
C THR A 735 4.62 -6.30 25.65
N ILE A 736 4.33 -7.10 24.61
CA ILE A 736 5.04 -7.03 23.34
C ILE A 736 4.94 -5.61 22.76
N GLU A 737 3.79 -4.96 22.89
CA GLU A 737 3.57 -3.59 22.45
C GLU A 737 4.46 -2.57 23.19
N SER A 738 4.60 -2.71 24.53
CA SER A 738 5.48 -1.83 25.31
C SER A 738 6.94 -1.95 24.89
N VAL A 739 7.38 -3.17 24.57
CA VAL A 739 8.72 -3.43 24.05
C VAL A 739 8.94 -2.75 22.68
N LEU A 740 8.01 -2.89 21.76
CA LEU A 740 8.09 -2.27 20.42
C LEU A 740 8.13 -0.74 20.49
N ASN A 741 7.51 -0.13 21.50
CA ASN A 741 7.51 1.31 21.74
C ASN A 741 8.66 1.80 22.64
N SER A 742 9.50 0.89 23.15
CA SER A 742 10.58 1.24 24.08
C SER A 742 11.68 2.06 23.39
N LYS A 743 12.36 2.91 24.19
CA LYS A 743 13.54 3.68 23.73
C LYS A 743 14.66 2.75 23.26
N ASN A 744 14.90 1.64 23.94
CA ASN A 744 15.94 0.67 23.58
C ASN A 744 15.66 0.06 22.21
N TYR A 745 14.42 -0.34 21.94
CA TYR A 745 14.03 -0.90 20.64
C TYR A 745 14.15 0.15 19.53
N THR A 746 13.66 1.37 19.74
CA THR A 746 13.75 2.46 18.77
C THR A 746 15.21 2.84 18.48
N ASN A 747 16.06 2.91 19.52
CA ASN A 747 17.48 3.20 19.36
C ASN A 747 18.19 2.10 18.55
N LEU A 748 17.89 0.83 18.82
CA LEU A 748 18.43 -0.28 18.03
C LEU A 748 18.06 -0.15 16.56
N ILE A 749 16.77 0.05 16.23
CA ILE A 749 16.33 0.20 14.83
C ILE A 749 17.08 1.32 14.11
N THR A 750 17.28 2.44 14.79
CA THR A 750 17.94 3.62 14.19
C THR A 750 19.43 3.40 13.96
N ASN A 751 20.12 2.72 14.90
CA ASN A 751 21.58 2.70 14.99
C ASN A 751 22.20 1.30 14.78
N TYR A 752 21.44 0.26 14.45
CA TYR A 752 21.96 -1.13 14.41
C TYR A 752 23.19 -1.31 13.52
N LYS A 753 23.28 -0.58 12.41
CA LYS A 753 24.44 -0.68 11.49
C LYS A 753 25.78 -0.27 12.15
N GLN A 754 25.73 0.42 13.28
CA GLN A 754 26.89 0.86 14.03
C GLN A 754 27.29 -0.11 15.16
N ILE A 755 26.41 -1.06 15.49
CA ILE A 755 26.60 -2.02 16.55
C ILE A 755 27.55 -3.13 16.08
N PRO A 756 28.57 -3.49 16.87
CA PRO A 756 29.59 -4.49 16.47
C PRO A 756 28.97 -5.80 15.96
N LEU A 757 28.02 -6.38 16.69
CA LEU A 757 27.31 -7.60 16.28
C LEU A 757 26.63 -7.45 14.90
N CYS A 758 26.05 -6.30 14.63
CA CYS A 758 25.33 -6.08 13.37
C CYS A 758 26.26 -5.78 12.18
N LYS A 759 27.46 -5.22 12.43
CA LYS A 759 28.46 -4.98 11.38
C LYS A 759 28.93 -6.26 10.69
N THR A 760 29.06 -7.34 11.46
CA THR A 760 29.54 -8.64 10.96
C THR A 760 28.42 -9.67 10.77
N CYS A 761 27.14 -9.25 10.89
CA CYS A 761 26.01 -10.15 10.90
C CYS A 761 25.75 -10.80 9.54
N ASN A 762 25.92 -12.12 9.45
CA ASN A 762 25.69 -12.94 8.26
C ASN A 762 24.26 -12.92 7.72
N MET A 763 23.30 -12.42 8.50
CA MET A 763 21.87 -12.39 8.13
C MET A 763 21.49 -11.11 7.37
N ARG A 764 22.34 -10.07 7.35
CA ARG A 764 22.08 -8.86 6.55
C ARG A 764 22.11 -9.19 5.06
N LYS A 765 21.25 -8.48 4.30
CA LYS A 765 21.05 -8.69 2.86
C LYS A 765 21.04 -7.35 2.11
N PRO A 766 21.35 -7.37 0.78
CA PRO A 766 21.25 -6.20 -0.09
C PRO A 766 19.93 -5.43 0.01
#